data_0b964cc8e87892ade48ba26aaa6939fa
#
_entry.id   0b964cc8e87892ade48ba26aaa6939fa
#
_cell.length_a   1.000
_cell.length_b   1.000
_cell.length_c   1.000
_cell.angle_alpha   90.00
_cell.angle_beta   90.00
_cell.angle_gamma   90.00
#
_symmetry.space_group_name_H-M   'P 1'
#
loop_
_entity.id
_entity.type
_entity.pdbx_description
1 polymer ?
#
loop_
_entity_poly.entity_id
_entity_poly.type
_entity_poly.pdbx_seq_one_letter_code
_entity_poly.pdbx_strand_id
1 'polypeptide(L)'
;DDPMLPSGFSPGSIEIKSIRNGTQPLKYQLEANPALDIGYSVEHGLLRILNEEEIQEIEIEFQTNFPERYKEGIVDGILMSALWYPQLLIPTESGWDTRLDLPSPGTFEIEWNSEESGQLISTPLAAAVTSNEPVLLPKTNLPLTSFPLIFGNKFQKHEDAPLVESFYQNNYERRVGLIHGWTEEFVAFIEQRYGFKPPWDELRIVQVPGRSEDVTVWNNVIMVPQPHYERSELLDRRVMGLLSMKLGRIWFGSTLWNDEDTQMWLSHGLPTFLSLRFYEFKYGKNGGIFDFINWMNPEFREHFIEEMARNNDLELIKPIVTSFRENPATQAHLRAVNYKAASVISMLEYEVGEKAFLEGLQNFVREGQQKVVTHNDLRSQMEIAAGKDLDWFFKQWFETVERLDYAVGETVFEELPNGEFLIRVEVQKLGDAVMPLEVLLRTDDEKEHRQKIFSQRPLYVVEFRTESPPDEVSLDPDEFLLETSRVNNHSFTFFRIRFAFDWHRQRERLITFVPGFTNNAVDGNSFGVGLRHREGDTSIYAIPGYGTRSGDFLYQLDLQENNFLRRNFYGQLLLQRVGGIVSNGVFAGYSGPRYPDKPFYNFKTGIALEYLYSTAATSSGDTGNSNVMTLQFDGWNRARGDYLINLKALAEQPSQELDTKYSYTLLSERLIQIFETGFRSNIRWELVLGNTLGDSPSQKKFSLGGPTSLRGFPQAGTLQQDNYLLTRVDYEFPLITTPWWGNVSSLGLQGTVFFDQGRAWGDELDLDEAEDRRNVGVGIRWGVDAASLVQIPLKLEIAYPVGDSEYKSPQFIFFGVLTGS
;
A
#
# COMPACT_ATOMS: atom_id res chain seq x y z
N ASP A 1 -10.12 -1.54 -8.55
CA ASP A 1 -10.46 -0.23 -9.11
C ASP A 1 -9.26 0.66 -8.97
N ASP A 2 -8.74 1.12 -10.10
CA ASP A 2 -7.62 2.04 -10.16
C ASP A 2 -8.15 3.44 -9.85
N PRO A 3 -7.82 4.05 -8.71
CA PRO A 3 -8.27 5.40 -8.39
C PRO A 3 -7.60 6.46 -9.25
N MET A 4 -6.86 6.07 -10.29
CA MET A 4 -6.11 6.90 -11.21
C MET A 4 -6.72 6.92 -12.61
N LEU A 5 -8.02 7.13 -12.73
CA LEU A 5 -8.63 7.20 -14.07
C LEU A 5 -8.41 8.61 -14.68
N PRO A 6 -7.89 8.70 -15.92
CA PRO A 6 -7.60 9.97 -16.57
C PRO A 6 -8.88 10.79 -16.87
N SER A 7 -8.73 12.10 -17.03
CA SER A 7 -9.81 12.98 -17.50
C SER A 7 -10.34 12.50 -18.86
N GLY A 8 -11.66 12.39 -18.96
CA GLY A 8 -12.31 11.80 -20.13
C GLY A 8 -12.51 10.29 -20.05
N PHE A 9 -12.19 9.69 -18.89
CA PHE A 9 -12.48 8.30 -18.63
C PHE A 9 -13.99 8.03 -18.79
N SER A 10 -14.31 7.05 -19.65
CA SER A 10 -15.63 6.47 -19.72
C SER A 10 -15.67 5.23 -18.82
N PRO A 11 -16.59 5.14 -17.86
CA PRO A 11 -16.74 3.91 -17.06
C PRO A 11 -17.21 2.73 -17.91
N GLY A 12 -17.46 2.92 -19.19
CA GLY A 12 -18.20 2.01 -20.02
C GLY A 12 -19.70 2.15 -19.78
N SER A 13 -20.50 1.45 -20.57
CA SER A 13 -21.95 1.46 -20.40
C SER A 13 -22.58 0.22 -20.96
N ILE A 14 -23.73 -0.19 -20.40
CA ILE A 14 -24.62 -1.18 -20.97
C ILE A 14 -25.91 -0.47 -21.34
N GLU A 15 -26.22 -0.45 -22.65
CA GLU A 15 -27.44 0.15 -23.17
C GLU A 15 -28.44 -0.95 -23.44
N ILE A 16 -29.62 -0.90 -22.80
CA ILE A 16 -30.68 -1.85 -22.99
C ILE A 16 -31.50 -1.44 -24.23
N LYS A 17 -31.55 -2.30 -25.23
CA LYS A 17 -32.29 -2.06 -26.50
C LYS A 17 -33.73 -2.55 -26.38
N SER A 18 -33.94 -3.77 -25.88
CA SER A 18 -35.28 -4.34 -25.71
C SER A 18 -35.30 -5.41 -24.63
N ILE A 19 -36.44 -5.60 -23.98
CA ILE A 19 -36.70 -6.70 -23.04
C ILE A 19 -38.03 -7.36 -23.42
N ARG A 20 -38.02 -8.70 -23.49
CA ARG A 20 -39.21 -9.47 -23.92
C ARG A 20 -39.36 -10.75 -23.08
N ASN A 21 -40.59 -11.25 -23.03
CA ASN A 21 -40.95 -12.62 -22.63
C ASN A 21 -41.54 -13.29 -23.88
N GLY A 22 -40.76 -14.07 -24.61
CA GLY A 22 -41.10 -14.55 -25.94
C GLY A 22 -41.38 -13.41 -26.92
N THR A 23 -42.59 -13.28 -27.40
CA THR A 23 -43.01 -12.21 -28.32
C THR A 23 -43.53 -10.95 -27.61
N GLN A 24 -43.77 -10.99 -26.31
CA GLN A 24 -44.37 -9.90 -25.56
C GLN A 24 -43.28 -8.95 -25.01
N PRO A 25 -43.30 -7.65 -25.39
CA PRO A 25 -42.39 -6.68 -24.83
C PRO A 25 -42.71 -6.41 -23.37
N LEU A 26 -41.65 -6.37 -22.51
CA LEU A 26 -41.79 -6.06 -21.10
C LEU A 26 -41.47 -4.60 -20.83
N LYS A 27 -42.17 -3.99 -19.89
CA LYS A 27 -41.87 -2.66 -19.40
C LYS A 27 -40.74 -2.72 -18.40
N TYR A 28 -39.83 -1.76 -18.46
CA TYR A 28 -38.73 -1.66 -17.53
C TYR A 28 -38.44 -0.22 -17.11
N GLN A 29 -37.77 -0.05 -16.01
CA GLN A 29 -37.25 1.22 -15.51
C GLN A 29 -35.76 1.09 -15.22
N LEU A 30 -35.01 2.12 -15.53
CA LEU A 30 -33.62 2.27 -15.14
C LEU A 30 -33.59 3.20 -13.91
N GLU A 31 -33.03 2.72 -12.81
CA GLU A 31 -32.98 3.43 -11.54
C GLU A 31 -31.52 3.61 -11.12
N ALA A 32 -31.24 4.69 -10.39
CA ALA A 32 -29.95 4.84 -9.71
C ALA A 32 -29.83 3.75 -8.64
N ASN A 33 -28.69 3.08 -8.60
CA ASN A 33 -28.39 2.15 -7.51
C ASN A 33 -27.54 2.88 -6.46
N PRO A 34 -28.13 3.28 -5.30
CA PRO A 34 -27.38 3.96 -4.24
C PRO A 34 -26.24 3.12 -3.67
N ALA A 35 -26.26 1.80 -3.86
CA ALA A 35 -25.18 0.91 -3.46
C ALA A 35 -23.95 1.01 -4.39
N LEU A 36 -24.10 1.60 -5.57
CA LEU A 36 -23.02 1.88 -6.53
C LEU A 36 -22.41 3.28 -6.38
N ASP A 37 -22.90 4.11 -5.48
CA ASP A 37 -22.35 5.45 -5.23
C ASP A 37 -21.04 5.36 -4.42
N ILE A 38 -20.07 4.68 -5.00
CA ILE A 38 -18.67 4.62 -4.55
C ILE A 38 -17.84 5.74 -5.19
N GLY A 39 -18.40 6.96 -5.23
CA GLY A 39 -17.69 8.13 -5.78
C GLY A 39 -17.79 8.32 -7.30
N TYR A 40 -18.43 7.41 -8.04
CA TYR A 40 -18.76 7.58 -9.46
C TYR A 40 -20.27 7.80 -9.59
N SER A 41 -20.68 8.84 -10.31
CA SER A 41 -22.10 9.06 -10.64
C SER A 41 -22.54 8.04 -11.70
N VAL A 42 -22.91 6.85 -11.26
CA VAL A 42 -23.62 5.90 -12.12
C VAL A 42 -25.08 6.37 -12.14
N GLU A 43 -25.48 7.05 -13.20
CA GLU A 43 -26.85 7.60 -13.32
C GLU A 43 -27.93 6.50 -13.26
N HIS A 44 -27.60 5.29 -13.74
CA HIS A 44 -28.50 4.15 -13.79
C HIS A 44 -27.73 2.84 -13.62
N GLY A 45 -27.80 2.27 -12.43
CA GLY A 45 -27.13 1.00 -12.10
C GLY A 45 -28.08 -0.17 -11.84
N LEU A 46 -29.38 0.08 -11.81
CA LEU A 46 -30.41 -0.91 -11.52
C LEU A 46 -31.44 -0.96 -12.65
N LEU A 47 -31.60 -2.15 -13.25
CA LEU A 47 -32.66 -2.43 -14.21
C LEU A 47 -33.80 -3.14 -13.50
N ARG A 48 -34.96 -2.46 -13.38
CA ARG A 48 -36.19 -3.04 -12.82
C ARG A 48 -37.16 -3.40 -13.92
N ILE A 49 -37.49 -4.69 -14.04
CA ILE A 49 -38.50 -5.18 -14.97
C ILE A 49 -39.84 -5.16 -14.27
N LEU A 50 -40.82 -4.48 -14.87
CA LEU A 50 -42.16 -4.31 -14.34
C LEU A 50 -43.08 -5.37 -14.91
N ASN A 51 -43.44 -6.38 -14.14
CA ASN A 51 -44.38 -7.42 -14.56
C ASN A 51 -45.25 -7.85 -13.37
N GLU A 52 -46.53 -8.17 -13.62
CA GLU A 52 -47.47 -8.64 -12.59
C GLU A 52 -47.53 -10.19 -12.51
N GLU A 53 -47.02 -10.88 -13.54
CA GLU A 53 -47.01 -12.33 -13.62
C GLU A 53 -45.58 -12.88 -13.40
N GLU A 54 -45.48 -14.12 -12.97
CA GLU A 54 -44.20 -14.83 -12.85
C GLU A 54 -43.57 -15.01 -14.24
N ILE A 55 -42.34 -14.57 -14.39
CA ILE A 55 -41.58 -14.68 -15.65
C ILE A 55 -40.56 -15.79 -15.49
N GLN A 56 -40.59 -16.78 -16.34
CA GLN A 56 -39.64 -17.91 -16.36
C GLN A 56 -38.48 -17.67 -17.33
N GLU A 57 -38.70 -16.87 -18.39
CA GLU A 57 -37.71 -16.59 -19.43
C GLU A 57 -37.76 -15.11 -19.82
N ILE A 58 -36.61 -14.49 -19.87
CA ILE A 58 -36.47 -13.09 -20.28
C ILE A 58 -35.40 -13.01 -21.36
N GLU A 59 -35.75 -12.39 -22.48
CA GLU A 59 -34.84 -12.02 -23.54
C GLU A 59 -34.48 -10.54 -23.37
N ILE A 60 -33.18 -10.24 -23.22
CA ILE A 60 -32.66 -8.88 -23.12
C ILE A 60 -31.71 -8.64 -24.30
N GLU A 61 -32.03 -7.68 -25.12
CA GLU A 61 -31.11 -7.17 -26.13
C GLU A 61 -30.40 -5.93 -25.59
N PHE A 62 -29.08 -5.95 -25.57
CA PHE A 62 -28.26 -4.88 -25.02
C PHE A 62 -26.99 -4.68 -25.85
N GLN A 63 -26.37 -3.53 -25.64
CA GLN A 63 -25.06 -3.18 -26.17
C GLN A 63 -24.14 -2.74 -25.06
N THR A 64 -22.96 -3.36 -24.97
CA THR A 64 -21.92 -2.98 -24.02
C THR A 64 -20.85 -2.16 -24.72
N ASN A 65 -20.58 -0.97 -24.21
CA ASN A 65 -19.50 -0.09 -24.65
C ASN A 65 -18.35 -0.24 -23.67
N PHE A 66 -17.27 -0.89 -24.11
CA PHE A 66 -16.09 -1.13 -23.28
C PHE A 66 -15.19 0.09 -23.22
N PRO A 67 -14.75 0.49 -22.03
CA PRO A 67 -13.74 1.55 -21.89
C PRO A 67 -12.34 1.05 -22.23
N GLU A 68 -11.41 1.98 -22.49
CA GLU A 68 -9.98 1.67 -22.54
C GLU A 68 -9.43 1.49 -21.11
N ARG A 69 -9.65 0.33 -20.54
CA ARG A 69 -9.37 0.05 -19.15
C ARG A 69 -8.88 -1.39 -18.95
N TYR A 70 -7.88 -1.54 -18.04
CA TYR A 70 -7.46 -2.85 -17.57
C TYR A 70 -8.54 -3.53 -16.72
N LYS A 71 -8.69 -4.84 -16.86
CA LYS A 71 -9.66 -5.77 -16.24
C LYS A 71 -11.08 -5.71 -16.79
N GLU A 72 -11.66 -4.55 -17.03
CA GLU A 72 -13.03 -4.41 -17.51
C GLU A 72 -13.06 -3.46 -18.70
N GLY A 73 -12.47 -3.88 -19.83
CA GLY A 73 -12.39 -3.03 -21.00
C GLY A 73 -11.47 -3.57 -22.10
N ILE A 74 -11.01 -2.67 -22.96
CA ILE A 74 -10.10 -2.99 -24.07
C ILE A 74 -8.77 -2.25 -23.84
N VAL A 75 -7.67 -2.99 -23.84
CA VAL A 75 -6.30 -2.44 -23.77
C VAL A 75 -5.41 -3.14 -24.78
N ASP A 76 -4.68 -2.37 -25.59
CA ASP A 76 -3.76 -2.87 -26.62
C ASP A 76 -4.40 -3.89 -27.58
N GLY A 77 -5.72 -3.75 -27.87
CA GLY A 77 -6.49 -4.63 -28.71
C GLY A 77 -6.94 -5.93 -28.05
N ILE A 78 -6.84 -6.03 -26.72
CA ILE A 78 -7.37 -7.16 -25.95
C ILE A 78 -8.59 -6.71 -25.17
N LEU A 79 -9.71 -7.35 -25.43
CA LEU A 79 -10.93 -7.27 -24.64
C LEU A 79 -10.77 -8.15 -23.39
N MET A 80 -11.08 -7.59 -22.22
CA MET A 80 -11.10 -8.28 -20.94
C MET A 80 -12.32 -7.83 -20.16
N SER A 81 -13.26 -8.71 -19.86
CA SER A 81 -14.39 -8.39 -19.00
C SER A 81 -15.00 -9.64 -18.38
N ALA A 82 -15.51 -9.50 -17.17
CA ALA A 82 -16.34 -10.51 -16.50
C ALA A 82 -17.76 -10.00 -16.22
N LEU A 83 -18.00 -8.70 -16.37
CA LEU A 83 -19.24 -8.00 -16.04
C LEU A 83 -19.85 -7.30 -17.28
N TRP A 84 -19.73 -7.92 -18.44
CA TRP A 84 -20.11 -7.35 -19.72
C TRP A 84 -21.61 -7.45 -20.07
N TYR A 85 -22.41 -8.06 -19.20
CA TYR A 85 -23.85 -8.33 -19.41
C TYR A 85 -24.65 -7.93 -18.17
N PRO A 86 -26.00 -7.69 -18.30
CA PRO A 86 -26.88 -7.47 -17.15
C PRO A 86 -26.89 -8.67 -16.22
N GLN A 87 -26.63 -8.44 -14.92
CA GLN A 87 -26.59 -9.51 -13.92
C GLN A 87 -27.86 -9.57 -13.10
N LEU A 88 -28.31 -10.78 -12.75
CA LEU A 88 -29.44 -10.99 -11.88
C LEU A 88 -29.00 -10.79 -10.42
N LEU A 89 -29.77 -10.01 -9.67
CA LEU A 89 -29.57 -9.81 -8.24
C LEU A 89 -30.04 -11.03 -7.43
N ILE A 90 -29.54 -11.16 -6.20
CA ILE A 90 -29.98 -12.22 -5.28
C ILE A 90 -31.33 -11.84 -4.67
N PRO A 91 -32.34 -12.71 -4.73
CA PRO A 91 -33.60 -12.49 -4.02
C PRO A 91 -33.40 -12.63 -2.50
N THR A 92 -34.02 -11.77 -1.73
CA THR A 92 -34.07 -11.77 -0.27
C THR A 92 -35.51 -11.83 0.24
N GLU A 93 -35.72 -12.09 1.51
CA GLU A 93 -37.07 -12.08 2.12
C GLU A 93 -37.78 -10.73 1.99
N SER A 94 -37.01 -9.63 1.91
CA SER A 94 -37.49 -8.25 1.79
C SER A 94 -37.51 -7.68 0.39
N GLY A 95 -37.09 -8.46 -0.62
CA GLY A 95 -36.98 -8.03 -2.01
C GLY A 95 -35.71 -8.53 -2.68
N TRP A 96 -34.94 -7.63 -3.30
CA TRP A 96 -33.70 -7.95 -4.00
C TRP A 96 -32.50 -7.32 -3.30
N ASP A 97 -31.41 -8.06 -3.21
CA ASP A 97 -30.14 -7.50 -2.77
C ASP A 97 -29.56 -6.63 -3.87
N THR A 98 -29.62 -5.32 -3.68
CA THR A 98 -29.09 -4.35 -4.65
C THR A 98 -27.60 -4.13 -4.54
N ARG A 99 -26.92 -4.81 -3.63
CA ARG A 99 -25.46 -4.80 -3.53
C ARG A 99 -24.89 -5.65 -4.66
N LEU A 100 -23.91 -5.11 -5.38
CA LEU A 100 -23.29 -5.80 -6.52
C LEU A 100 -22.14 -6.75 -6.14
N ASP A 101 -21.88 -6.88 -4.85
CA ASP A 101 -20.72 -7.62 -4.36
C ASP A 101 -20.88 -9.12 -4.53
N LEU A 102 -22.11 -9.57 -4.76
CA LEU A 102 -22.42 -10.98 -4.98
C LEU A 102 -23.62 -11.13 -5.92
N PRO A 103 -23.45 -11.19 -7.24
CA PRO A 103 -24.53 -11.49 -8.17
C PRO A 103 -25.03 -12.91 -8.04
N SER A 104 -26.27 -13.17 -8.44
CA SER A 104 -26.86 -14.52 -8.44
C SER A 104 -26.02 -15.49 -9.27
N PRO A 105 -25.59 -16.62 -8.70
CA PRO A 105 -24.87 -17.63 -9.47
C PRO A 105 -25.76 -18.27 -10.52
N GLY A 106 -25.23 -18.46 -11.73
CA GLY A 106 -25.95 -19.05 -12.85
C GLY A 106 -25.05 -19.91 -13.73
N THR A 107 -25.66 -20.75 -14.56
CA THR A 107 -24.95 -21.48 -15.63
C THR A 107 -25.10 -20.74 -16.94
N PHE A 108 -24.05 -20.71 -17.72
CA PHE A 108 -23.95 -19.94 -18.96
C PHE A 108 -23.81 -20.88 -20.16
N GLU A 109 -24.50 -20.55 -21.24
CA GLU A 109 -24.31 -21.10 -22.56
C GLU A 109 -24.22 -19.90 -23.51
N ILE A 110 -23.12 -19.78 -24.29
CA ILE A 110 -22.81 -18.59 -25.07
C ILE A 110 -22.45 -18.98 -26.48
N GLU A 111 -23.04 -18.29 -27.44
CA GLU A 111 -22.62 -18.24 -28.82
C GLU A 111 -21.88 -16.94 -29.09
N TRP A 112 -20.59 -17.04 -29.44
CA TRP A 112 -19.73 -15.91 -29.74
C TRP A 112 -19.56 -15.76 -31.26
N ASN A 113 -19.74 -14.55 -31.75
CA ASN A 113 -19.45 -14.20 -33.14
C ASN A 113 -18.62 -12.92 -33.19
N SER A 114 -17.58 -12.88 -34.01
CA SER A 114 -16.68 -11.74 -34.14
C SER A 114 -16.37 -11.44 -35.59
N GLU A 115 -16.26 -10.17 -35.94
CA GLU A 115 -15.76 -9.73 -37.25
C GLU A 115 -14.25 -9.92 -37.38
N GLU A 116 -13.55 -10.09 -36.28
CA GLU A 116 -12.10 -10.31 -36.21
C GLU A 116 -11.78 -11.76 -35.84
N SER A 117 -10.73 -12.29 -36.46
CA SER A 117 -10.16 -13.58 -36.06
C SER A 117 -9.24 -13.40 -34.86
N GLY A 118 -9.24 -14.36 -33.92
CA GLY A 118 -8.44 -14.27 -32.74
C GLY A 118 -8.57 -15.47 -31.80
N GLN A 119 -8.16 -15.31 -30.56
CA GLN A 119 -8.29 -16.31 -29.51
C GLN A 119 -9.32 -15.82 -28.49
N LEU A 120 -10.36 -16.60 -28.26
CA LEU A 120 -11.33 -16.40 -27.21
C LEU A 120 -10.96 -17.29 -26.03
N ILE A 121 -10.85 -16.70 -24.84
CA ILE A 121 -10.50 -17.40 -23.62
C ILE A 121 -11.59 -17.12 -22.58
N SER A 122 -12.18 -18.15 -22.04
CA SER A 122 -13.26 -18.07 -21.04
C SER A 122 -13.23 -19.26 -20.08
N THR A 123 -14.11 -19.29 -19.10
CA THR A 123 -14.18 -20.39 -18.12
C THR A 123 -14.42 -21.76 -18.78
N PRO A 124 -15.44 -21.96 -19.65
CA PRO A 124 -15.69 -23.30 -20.19
C PRO A 124 -14.69 -23.75 -21.26
N LEU A 125 -14.14 -22.79 -22.01
CA LEU A 125 -13.34 -23.13 -23.20
C LEU A 125 -12.39 -21.98 -23.56
N ALA A 126 -11.22 -22.34 -24.11
CA ALA A 126 -10.40 -21.46 -24.92
C ALA A 126 -10.47 -21.95 -26.39
N ALA A 127 -10.83 -21.08 -27.32
CA ALA A 127 -11.05 -21.44 -28.72
C ALA A 127 -10.47 -20.41 -29.68
N ALA A 128 -9.96 -20.90 -30.82
CA ALA A 128 -9.67 -20.04 -31.96
C ALA A 128 -10.97 -19.58 -32.60
N VAL A 129 -11.05 -18.30 -32.91
CA VAL A 129 -12.19 -17.64 -33.55
C VAL A 129 -11.80 -17.28 -35.00
N THR A 130 -12.59 -17.73 -35.94
CA THR A 130 -12.50 -17.29 -37.34
C THR A 130 -13.47 -16.13 -37.53
N SER A 131 -13.07 -15.12 -38.31
CA SER A 131 -13.95 -13.97 -38.61
C SER A 131 -15.30 -14.41 -39.19
N ASN A 132 -16.38 -13.90 -38.59
CA ASN A 132 -17.78 -14.16 -38.97
C ASN A 132 -18.22 -15.65 -38.89
N GLU A 133 -17.48 -16.48 -38.16
CA GLU A 133 -17.89 -17.84 -37.84
C GLU A 133 -18.25 -17.92 -36.34
N PRO A 134 -19.48 -18.38 -36.01
CA PRO A 134 -19.90 -18.48 -34.63
C PRO A 134 -19.12 -19.58 -33.87
N VAL A 135 -18.72 -19.30 -32.65
CA VAL A 135 -18.14 -20.28 -31.72
C VAL A 135 -19.14 -20.50 -30.59
N LEU A 136 -19.63 -21.74 -30.48
CA LEU A 136 -20.49 -22.14 -29.38
C LEU A 136 -19.61 -22.54 -28.18
N LEU A 137 -19.69 -21.77 -27.08
CA LEU A 137 -19.08 -22.15 -25.81
C LEU A 137 -20.00 -23.15 -25.10
N PRO A 138 -19.48 -24.29 -24.65
CA PRO A 138 -20.29 -25.28 -23.93
C PRO A 138 -20.86 -24.69 -22.65
N LYS A 139 -22.00 -25.22 -22.24
CA LYS A 139 -22.63 -24.84 -20.98
C LYS A 139 -21.68 -25.07 -19.83
N THR A 140 -21.60 -24.11 -18.91
CA THR A 140 -20.73 -24.22 -17.73
C THR A 140 -21.21 -25.36 -16.82
N ASN A 141 -20.27 -26.18 -16.35
CA ASN A 141 -20.57 -27.30 -15.46
C ASN A 141 -20.92 -26.85 -14.03
N LEU A 142 -20.40 -25.69 -13.63
CA LEU A 142 -20.62 -25.09 -12.32
C LEU A 142 -21.35 -23.76 -12.49
N PRO A 143 -22.22 -23.37 -11.56
CA PRO A 143 -22.75 -22.02 -11.54
C PRO A 143 -21.63 -21.00 -11.25
N LEU A 144 -21.67 -19.88 -11.96
CA LEU A 144 -20.71 -18.80 -11.89
C LEU A 144 -21.40 -17.53 -11.42
N THR A 145 -20.70 -16.70 -10.65
CA THR A 145 -21.15 -15.35 -10.30
C THR A 145 -20.77 -14.31 -11.37
N SER A 146 -19.84 -14.66 -12.24
CA SER A 146 -19.43 -13.84 -13.38
C SER A 146 -18.95 -14.73 -14.52
N PHE A 147 -19.05 -14.24 -15.74
CA PHE A 147 -18.59 -14.96 -16.93
C PHE A 147 -17.42 -14.22 -17.61
N PRO A 148 -16.17 -14.67 -17.37
CA PRO A 148 -15.01 -14.01 -17.95
C PRO A 148 -14.91 -14.25 -19.45
N LEU A 149 -14.65 -13.17 -20.19
CA LEU A 149 -14.31 -13.16 -21.59
C LEU A 149 -13.00 -12.42 -21.79
N ILE A 150 -12.04 -13.07 -22.44
CA ILE A 150 -10.83 -12.45 -22.95
C ILE A 150 -10.74 -12.75 -24.42
N PHE A 151 -10.61 -11.72 -25.26
CA PHE A 151 -10.48 -11.88 -26.70
C PHE A 151 -9.33 -11.02 -27.24
N GLY A 152 -8.50 -11.62 -28.08
CA GLY A 152 -7.41 -10.90 -28.75
C GLY A 152 -6.80 -11.71 -29.89
N ASN A 153 -6.19 -11.02 -30.86
CA ASN A 153 -5.67 -11.61 -32.08
C ASN A 153 -4.17 -11.96 -32.05
N LYS A 154 -3.48 -11.73 -30.94
CA LYS A 154 -2.03 -11.90 -30.82
C LYS A 154 -1.58 -12.97 -29.83
N PHE A 155 -2.50 -13.73 -29.26
CA PHE A 155 -2.17 -14.79 -28.31
C PHE A 155 -1.46 -15.97 -28.99
N GLN A 156 -0.40 -16.41 -28.33
CA GLN A 156 0.27 -17.70 -28.56
C GLN A 156 -0.06 -18.62 -27.40
N LYS A 157 -0.16 -19.92 -27.65
CA LYS A 157 -0.40 -20.93 -26.61
C LYS A 157 0.94 -21.58 -26.25
N HIS A 158 1.23 -21.71 -24.95
CA HIS A 158 2.35 -22.50 -24.46
C HIS A 158 2.02 -23.99 -24.53
N GLU A 159 3.05 -24.84 -24.75
CA GLU A 159 2.87 -26.29 -24.84
C GLU A 159 2.20 -26.87 -23.59
N ASP A 160 1.32 -27.86 -23.82
CA ASP A 160 0.29 -28.29 -22.90
C ASP A 160 0.81 -29.12 -21.71
N ALA A 161 0.40 -28.72 -20.49
CA ALA A 161 0.26 -29.64 -19.36
C ALA A 161 -1.23 -29.94 -19.11
N PRO A 162 -1.56 -31.06 -18.49
CA PRO A 162 -2.95 -31.52 -18.42
C PRO A 162 -3.90 -30.60 -17.64
N LEU A 163 -3.38 -29.78 -16.70
CA LEU A 163 -4.20 -28.94 -15.83
C LEU A 163 -4.17 -27.46 -16.22
N VAL A 164 -3.08 -26.97 -16.80
CA VAL A 164 -2.85 -25.53 -17.01
C VAL A 164 -2.62 -25.25 -18.49
N GLU A 165 -3.39 -24.31 -19.05
CA GLU A 165 -3.18 -23.73 -20.36
C GLU A 165 -2.63 -22.30 -20.19
N SER A 166 -1.61 -21.90 -20.93
CA SER A 166 -1.04 -20.55 -20.85
C SER A 166 -1.11 -19.84 -22.19
N PHE A 167 -1.70 -18.63 -22.19
CA PHE A 167 -1.85 -17.76 -23.34
C PHE A 167 -1.03 -16.49 -23.15
N TYR A 168 -0.16 -16.17 -24.10
CA TYR A 168 0.77 -15.05 -23.95
C TYR A 168 0.98 -14.31 -25.27
N GLN A 169 1.54 -13.11 -25.16
CA GLN A 169 1.97 -12.29 -26.28
C GLN A 169 3.48 -12.07 -26.19
N ASN A 170 4.15 -11.90 -27.29
CA ASN A 170 5.58 -11.62 -27.37
C ASN A 170 6.51 -12.76 -26.88
N ASN A 171 7.81 -12.52 -26.93
CA ASN A 171 8.89 -13.51 -26.72
C ASN A 171 9.20 -13.76 -25.23
N TYR A 172 8.18 -14.08 -24.43
CA TYR A 172 8.37 -14.35 -22.98
C TYR A 172 8.31 -15.85 -22.62
N GLU A 173 8.55 -16.74 -23.57
CA GLU A 173 8.34 -18.19 -23.44
C GLU A 173 8.93 -18.79 -22.16
N ARG A 174 10.18 -18.43 -21.81
CA ARG A 174 10.79 -18.89 -20.55
C ARG A 174 10.01 -18.46 -19.32
N ARG A 175 9.59 -17.19 -19.24
CA ARG A 175 8.84 -16.67 -18.09
C ARG A 175 7.42 -17.26 -18.04
N VAL A 176 6.84 -17.50 -19.20
CA VAL A 176 5.55 -18.22 -19.31
C VAL A 176 5.68 -19.61 -18.70
N GLY A 177 6.71 -20.38 -19.06
CA GLY A 177 6.94 -21.71 -18.48
C GLY A 177 7.17 -21.69 -16.98
N LEU A 178 7.82 -20.66 -16.42
CA LEU A 178 7.98 -20.50 -14.97
C LEU A 178 6.64 -20.23 -14.28
N ILE A 179 5.85 -19.28 -14.77
CA ILE A 179 4.53 -18.92 -14.20
C ILE A 179 3.57 -20.12 -14.29
N HIS A 180 3.61 -20.83 -15.40
CA HIS A 180 2.87 -22.08 -15.60
C HIS A 180 3.25 -23.12 -14.54
N GLY A 181 4.55 -23.44 -14.42
CA GLY A 181 5.04 -24.44 -13.47
C GLY A 181 4.76 -24.06 -12.00
N TRP A 182 4.88 -22.79 -11.63
CA TRP A 182 4.53 -22.36 -10.27
C TRP A 182 3.04 -22.52 -9.96
N THR A 183 2.19 -22.35 -10.97
CA THR A 183 0.73 -22.56 -10.80
C THR A 183 0.42 -24.03 -10.56
N GLU A 184 1.04 -24.93 -11.34
CA GLU A 184 0.91 -26.38 -11.12
C GLU A 184 1.44 -26.82 -9.77
N GLU A 185 2.64 -26.37 -9.38
CA GLU A 185 3.22 -26.65 -8.07
C GLU A 185 2.34 -26.17 -6.91
N PHE A 186 1.74 -24.97 -7.04
CA PHE A 186 0.82 -24.46 -6.03
C PHE A 186 -0.43 -25.33 -5.91
N VAL A 187 -1.05 -25.70 -7.02
CA VAL A 187 -2.24 -26.57 -7.01
C VAL A 187 -1.91 -27.93 -6.42
N ALA A 188 -0.79 -28.54 -6.80
CA ALA A 188 -0.34 -29.81 -6.25
C ALA A 188 -0.07 -29.71 -4.73
N PHE A 189 0.53 -28.64 -4.26
CA PHE A 189 0.74 -28.39 -2.83
C PHE A 189 -0.58 -28.30 -2.07
N ILE A 190 -1.57 -27.57 -2.60
CA ILE A 190 -2.90 -27.47 -1.97
C ILE A 190 -3.59 -28.83 -1.90
N GLU A 191 -3.56 -29.59 -2.98
CA GLU A 191 -4.15 -30.94 -3.00
C GLU A 191 -3.46 -31.89 -2.00
N GLN A 192 -2.13 -31.90 -1.96
CA GLN A 192 -1.37 -32.79 -1.08
C GLN A 192 -1.51 -32.40 0.40
N ARG A 193 -1.45 -31.11 0.73
CA ARG A 193 -1.44 -30.68 2.13
C ARG A 193 -2.84 -30.49 2.70
N TYR A 194 -3.73 -29.87 1.93
CA TYR A 194 -5.08 -29.50 2.40
C TYR A 194 -6.18 -30.44 1.89
N GLY A 195 -5.88 -31.34 0.94
CA GLY A 195 -6.79 -32.39 0.50
C GLY A 195 -7.95 -31.93 -0.39
N PHE A 196 -7.97 -30.68 -0.87
CA PHE A 196 -8.98 -30.23 -1.81
C PHE A 196 -8.42 -29.98 -3.20
N LYS A 197 -9.11 -30.53 -4.20
CA LYS A 197 -8.76 -30.40 -5.61
C LYS A 197 -9.25 -29.07 -6.17
N PRO A 198 -8.64 -28.56 -7.24
CA PRO A 198 -9.22 -27.45 -7.95
C PRO A 198 -10.63 -27.81 -8.46
N PRO A 199 -11.58 -26.88 -8.42
CA PRO A 199 -12.96 -27.14 -8.86
C PRO A 199 -13.11 -27.22 -10.38
N TRP A 200 -12.04 -26.96 -11.12
CA TRP A 200 -11.97 -26.89 -12.57
C TRP A 200 -11.05 -27.95 -13.13
N ASP A 201 -11.42 -28.54 -14.25
CA ASP A 201 -10.58 -29.51 -14.96
C ASP A 201 -9.37 -28.86 -15.64
N GLU A 202 -9.50 -27.59 -16.02
CA GLU A 202 -8.45 -26.79 -16.67
C GLU A 202 -8.36 -25.39 -16.05
N LEU A 203 -7.15 -24.90 -15.87
CA LEU A 203 -6.84 -23.53 -15.47
C LEU A 203 -6.21 -22.79 -16.65
N ARG A 204 -6.58 -21.54 -16.84
CA ARG A 204 -6.11 -20.72 -17.96
C ARG A 204 -5.35 -19.51 -17.47
N ILE A 205 -4.05 -19.47 -17.73
CA ILE A 205 -3.20 -18.32 -17.46
C ILE A 205 -3.16 -17.46 -18.72
N VAL A 206 -3.51 -16.20 -18.57
CA VAL A 206 -3.51 -15.24 -19.67
C VAL A 206 -2.62 -14.08 -19.35
N GLN A 207 -1.58 -13.86 -20.16
CA GLN A 207 -0.81 -12.64 -20.12
C GLN A 207 -1.68 -11.49 -20.62
N VAL A 208 -1.84 -10.47 -19.80
CA VAL A 208 -2.64 -9.30 -20.16
C VAL A 208 -1.80 -8.02 -20.14
N PRO A 209 -2.12 -7.05 -21.01
CA PRO A 209 -1.46 -5.75 -20.97
C PRO A 209 -1.82 -5.04 -19.66
N GLY A 210 -0.98 -4.13 -19.22
CA GLY A 210 -1.20 -3.33 -18.04
C GLY A 210 0.09 -3.13 -17.25
N ARG A 211 0.07 -2.15 -16.34
CA ARG A 211 1.22 -1.81 -15.49
C ARG A 211 1.03 -2.23 -14.03
N SER A 212 -0.17 -2.64 -13.68
CA SER A 212 -0.47 -3.18 -12.36
C SER A 212 0.29 -4.50 -12.15
N GLU A 213 0.73 -4.76 -10.95
CA GLU A 213 1.22 -6.09 -10.54
C GLU A 213 0.10 -6.97 -10.01
N ASP A 214 -1.13 -6.48 -10.02
CA ASP A 214 -2.26 -7.18 -9.43
C ASP A 214 -2.79 -8.28 -10.36
N VAL A 215 -2.42 -9.51 -10.06
CA VAL A 215 -2.96 -10.72 -10.70
C VAL A 215 -4.44 -10.84 -10.36
N THR A 216 -5.26 -11.10 -11.37
CA THR A 216 -6.71 -11.25 -11.20
C THR A 216 -7.13 -12.68 -11.54
N VAL A 217 -7.98 -13.26 -10.71
CA VAL A 217 -8.53 -14.60 -10.93
C VAL A 217 -10.04 -14.50 -11.06
N TRP A 218 -10.55 -14.89 -12.21
CA TRP A 218 -11.97 -15.05 -12.49
C TRP A 218 -12.26 -16.52 -12.75
N ASN A 219 -12.83 -17.20 -11.78
CA ASN A 219 -13.07 -18.64 -11.84
C ASN A 219 -11.77 -19.42 -12.09
N ASN A 220 -11.59 -20.01 -13.26
CA ASN A 220 -10.37 -20.70 -13.69
C ASN A 220 -9.49 -19.89 -14.64
N VAL A 221 -9.82 -18.63 -14.90
CA VAL A 221 -9.05 -17.72 -15.76
C VAL A 221 -8.19 -16.81 -14.90
N ILE A 222 -6.87 -16.91 -15.04
CA ILE A 222 -5.86 -16.22 -14.25
C ILE A 222 -5.19 -15.19 -15.15
N MET A 223 -5.55 -13.93 -14.97
CA MET A 223 -4.95 -12.81 -15.70
C MET A 223 -3.67 -12.36 -14.99
N VAL A 224 -2.55 -12.52 -15.65
CA VAL A 224 -1.23 -12.13 -15.15
C VAL A 224 -0.73 -10.93 -15.94
N PRO A 225 -0.57 -9.77 -15.32
CA PRO A 225 -0.11 -8.56 -15.98
C PRO A 225 1.31 -8.66 -16.53
N GLN A 226 1.54 -7.95 -17.63
CA GLN A 226 2.83 -7.91 -18.35
C GLN A 226 4.05 -7.67 -17.46
N PRO A 227 4.05 -6.82 -16.40
CA PRO A 227 5.21 -6.64 -15.54
C PRO A 227 5.77 -7.92 -14.91
N HIS A 228 4.93 -8.93 -14.65
CA HIS A 228 5.40 -10.22 -14.13
C HIS A 228 6.27 -11.00 -15.12
N TYR A 229 6.03 -10.82 -16.42
CA TYR A 229 6.81 -11.45 -17.49
C TYR A 229 8.12 -10.71 -17.78
N GLU A 230 8.17 -9.42 -17.50
CA GLU A 230 9.33 -8.53 -17.77
C GLU A 230 10.34 -8.51 -16.63
N ARG A 231 9.98 -8.98 -15.45
CA ARG A 231 10.86 -8.96 -14.28
C ARG A 231 12.06 -9.88 -14.45
N SER A 232 13.16 -9.45 -13.82
CA SER A 232 14.40 -10.21 -13.74
C SER A 232 14.22 -11.55 -13.04
N GLU A 233 15.05 -12.50 -13.42
CA GLU A 233 15.20 -13.80 -12.77
C GLU A 233 15.53 -13.69 -11.28
N LEU A 234 16.24 -12.65 -10.88
CA LEU A 234 16.58 -12.37 -9.49
C LEU A 234 15.33 -12.20 -8.59
N LEU A 235 14.18 -11.93 -9.19
CA LEU A 235 12.91 -11.71 -8.52
C LEU A 235 11.92 -12.87 -8.68
N ASP A 236 12.36 -14.00 -9.20
CA ASP A 236 11.51 -15.16 -9.45
C ASP A 236 10.73 -15.58 -8.21
N ARG A 237 11.38 -15.65 -7.06
CA ARG A 237 10.72 -15.99 -5.79
C ARG A 237 9.66 -14.96 -5.40
N ARG A 238 9.94 -13.67 -5.61
CA ARG A 238 8.95 -12.61 -5.36
C ARG A 238 7.76 -12.70 -6.30
N VAL A 239 8.01 -12.89 -7.61
CA VAL A 239 6.93 -13.05 -8.60
C VAL A 239 6.06 -14.26 -8.26
N MET A 240 6.68 -15.39 -7.91
CA MET A 240 5.96 -16.59 -7.47
C MET A 240 5.10 -16.31 -6.22
N GLY A 241 5.66 -15.61 -5.21
CA GLY A 241 4.91 -15.22 -4.02
C GLY A 241 3.70 -14.36 -4.33
N LEU A 242 3.86 -13.31 -5.14
CA LEU A 242 2.76 -12.42 -5.56
C LEU A 242 1.69 -13.14 -6.39
N LEU A 243 2.10 -14.03 -7.30
CA LEU A 243 1.20 -14.87 -8.07
C LEU A 243 0.39 -15.78 -7.14
N SER A 244 1.06 -16.53 -6.28
CA SER A 244 0.41 -17.50 -5.40
C SER A 244 -0.57 -16.88 -4.41
N MET A 245 -0.38 -15.60 -4.00
CA MET A 245 -1.36 -14.86 -3.19
C MET A 245 -2.74 -14.75 -3.85
N LYS A 246 -2.81 -14.86 -5.16
CA LYS A 246 -4.06 -14.75 -5.92
C LYS A 246 -4.59 -16.11 -6.36
N LEU A 247 -3.72 -17.11 -6.54
CA LEU A 247 -4.14 -18.44 -7.01
C LEU A 247 -5.15 -19.12 -6.07
N GLY A 248 -5.09 -18.86 -4.77
CA GLY A 248 -6.07 -19.39 -3.83
C GLY A 248 -7.52 -18.97 -4.14
N ARG A 249 -7.72 -17.91 -4.93
CA ARG A 249 -9.05 -17.49 -5.40
C ARG A 249 -9.70 -18.47 -6.37
N ILE A 250 -8.96 -19.44 -6.89
CA ILE A 250 -9.52 -20.57 -7.65
C ILE A 250 -10.58 -21.32 -6.83
N TRP A 251 -10.41 -21.37 -5.51
CA TRP A 251 -11.38 -21.94 -4.57
C TRP A 251 -12.22 -20.86 -3.90
N PHE A 252 -11.55 -19.90 -3.26
CA PHE A 252 -12.17 -18.86 -2.44
C PHE A 252 -12.54 -17.65 -3.30
N GLY A 253 -13.82 -17.39 -3.46
CA GLY A 253 -14.36 -16.37 -4.37
C GLY A 253 -14.83 -16.91 -5.73
N SER A 254 -14.41 -18.12 -6.15
CA SER A 254 -14.87 -18.74 -7.39
C SER A 254 -15.94 -19.79 -7.17
N THR A 255 -15.81 -20.64 -6.16
CA THR A 255 -16.77 -21.72 -5.84
C THR A 255 -17.26 -21.65 -4.41
N LEU A 256 -16.50 -21.08 -3.49
CA LEU A 256 -16.98 -20.60 -2.20
C LEU A 256 -17.21 -19.10 -2.35
N TRP A 257 -18.44 -18.68 -2.40
CA TRP A 257 -18.77 -17.27 -2.57
C TRP A 257 -18.86 -16.57 -1.22
N ASN A 258 -18.51 -15.32 -1.17
CA ASN A 258 -18.62 -14.49 0.02
C ASN A 258 -19.13 -13.09 -0.35
N ASP A 259 -19.72 -12.42 0.60
CA ASP A 259 -20.04 -11.00 0.47
C ASP A 259 -18.73 -10.20 0.48
N GLU A 260 -18.34 -9.66 -0.67
CA GLU A 260 -17.11 -8.87 -0.82
C GLU A 260 -17.16 -7.53 -0.06
N ASP A 261 -18.33 -7.11 0.42
CA ASP A 261 -18.45 -5.91 1.24
C ASP A 261 -18.01 -6.15 2.71
N THR A 262 -18.41 -7.28 3.31
CA THR A 262 -18.15 -7.55 4.74
C THR A 262 -17.26 -8.77 4.98
N GLN A 263 -17.16 -9.69 4.03
CA GLN A 263 -16.44 -10.94 4.13
C GLN A 263 -15.28 -11.08 3.11
N MET A 264 -14.80 -9.95 2.56
CA MET A 264 -13.72 -9.91 1.57
C MET A 264 -12.46 -10.66 2.01
N TRP A 265 -12.19 -10.73 3.30
CA TRP A 265 -11.05 -11.44 3.84
C TRP A 265 -11.05 -12.96 3.54
N LEU A 266 -12.21 -13.58 3.32
CA LEU A 266 -12.33 -15.00 2.93
C LEU A 266 -11.74 -15.23 1.53
N SER A 267 -12.01 -14.35 0.59
CA SER A 267 -11.50 -14.43 -0.79
C SER A 267 -10.10 -13.82 -0.98
N HIS A 268 -9.55 -13.13 0.03
CA HIS A 268 -8.24 -12.49 -0.01
C HIS A 268 -7.27 -13.01 1.06
N GLY A 269 -7.67 -13.05 2.32
CA GLY A 269 -6.83 -13.48 3.44
C GLY A 269 -6.51 -14.97 3.41
N LEU A 270 -7.50 -15.84 3.13
CA LEU A 270 -7.26 -17.27 2.96
C LEU A 270 -6.31 -17.59 1.80
N PRO A 271 -6.48 -17.04 0.59
CA PRO A 271 -5.48 -17.18 -0.47
C PRO A 271 -4.08 -16.72 -0.07
N THR A 272 -3.97 -15.59 0.62
CA THR A 272 -2.68 -15.06 1.10
C THR A 272 -2.05 -16.01 2.14
N PHE A 273 -2.83 -16.57 3.05
CA PHE A 273 -2.36 -17.61 3.99
C PHE A 273 -1.85 -18.86 3.26
N LEU A 274 -2.59 -19.37 2.27
CA LEU A 274 -2.16 -20.53 1.48
C LEU A 274 -0.87 -20.23 0.70
N SER A 275 -0.74 -19.04 0.16
CA SER A 275 0.50 -18.58 -0.49
C SER A 275 1.68 -18.57 0.47
N LEU A 276 1.48 -18.05 1.68
CA LEU A 276 2.52 -18.04 2.72
C LEU A 276 2.98 -19.47 3.03
N ARG A 277 2.04 -20.40 3.24
CA ARG A 277 2.38 -21.82 3.51
C ARG A 277 3.07 -22.51 2.33
N PHE A 278 2.67 -22.18 1.09
CA PHE A 278 3.36 -22.65 -0.11
C PHE A 278 4.79 -22.12 -0.21
N TYR A 279 4.97 -20.85 0.10
CA TYR A 279 6.28 -20.21 0.09
C TYR A 279 7.21 -20.84 1.15
N GLU A 280 6.70 -21.03 2.38
CA GLU A 280 7.40 -21.69 3.47
C GLU A 280 7.74 -23.15 3.15
N PHE A 281 6.84 -23.88 2.49
CA PHE A 281 7.10 -25.24 2.01
C PHE A 281 8.26 -25.27 1.02
N LYS A 282 8.32 -24.32 0.10
CA LYS A 282 9.30 -24.29 -0.98
C LYS A 282 10.67 -23.75 -0.55
N TYR A 283 10.69 -22.72 0.31
CA TYR A 283 11.92 -22.00 0.65
C TYR A 283 12.23 -21.94 2.15
N GLY A 284 11.44 -22.61 2.97
CA GLY A 284 11.55 -22.57 4.43
C GLY A 284 10.86 -21.36 5.04
N LYS A 285 10.64 -21.41 6.37
CA LYS A 285 9.95 -20.36 7.15
C LYS A 285 10.58 -18.97 6.96
N ASN A 286 11.91 -18.90 6.92
CA ASN A 286 12.69 -17.68 6.75
C ASN A 286 13.13 -17.48 5.29
N GLY A 287 12.40 -18.04 4.33
CA GLY A 287 12.70 -17.95 2.91
C GLY A 287 12.73 -16.52 2.40
N GLY A 288 13.88 -16.08 1.91
CA GLY A 288 14.06 -14.75 1.35
C GLY A 288 13.61 -14.66 -0.10
N ILE A 289 13.29 -13.44 -0.55
CA ILE A 289 12.79 -13.16 -1.91
C ILE A 289 13.84 -13.25 -3.02
N PHE A 290 15.12 -13.26 -2.65
CA PHE A 290 16.24 -13.40 -3.58
C PHE A 290 16.89 -14.76 -3.48
N ASP A 291 17.48 -15.23 -4.58
CA ASP A 291 18.16 -16.53 -4.61
C ASP A 291 19.62 -16.47 -4.11
N PHE A 292 20.25 -15.30 -4.09
CA PHE A 292 21.72 -15.21 -4.05
C PHE A 292 22.31 -14.40 -2.90
N ILE A 293 21.49 -13.68 -2.10
CA ILE A 293 21.99 -12.81 -1.01
C ILE A 293 21.29 -13.17 0.29
N ASN A 294 21.92 -13.98 1.14
CA ASN A 294 21.31 -14.39 2.40
C ASN A 294 21.30 -13.30 3.48
N TRP A 295 22.30 -12.41 3.51
CA TRP A 295 22.46 -11.43 4.58
C TRP A 295 21.70 -10.12 4.36
N MET A 296 21.23 -9.87 3.13
CA MET A 296 20.39 -8.71 2.76
C MET A 296 19.05 -9.16 2.17
N ASN A 297 18.65 -10.39 2.42
CA ASN A 297 17.47 -10.98 1.79
C ASN A 297 16.26 -10.78 2.69
N PRO A 298 15.29 -9.93 2.32
CA PRO A 298 14.08 -9.79 3.09
C PRO A 298 13.29 -11.09 3.08
N GLU A 299 12.85 -11.54 4.24
CA GLU A 299 12.04 -12.74 4.39
C GLU A 299 10.63 -12.48 3.86
N PHE A 300 10.08 -13.38 3.05
CA PHE A 300 8.76 -13.19 2.46
C PHE A 300 7.67 -13.08 3.53
N ARG A 301 7.70 -13.96 4.52
CA ARG A 301 6.75 -13.93 5.64
C ARG A 301 6.78 -12.60 6.38
N GLU A 302 7.95 -12.23 6.89
CA GLU A 302 8.08 -11.06 7.74
C GLU A 302 7.84 -9.78 6.97
N HIS A 303 8.49 -9.62 5.83
CA HIS A 303 8.47 -8.33 5.11
C HIS A 303 7.20 -8.11 4.26
N PHE A 304 6.68 -9.15 3.59
CA PHE A 304 5.52 -9.00 2.71
C PHE A 304 4.18 -9.29 3.38
N ILE A 305 4.15 -10.05 4.46
CA ILE A 305 2.90 -10.41 5.14
C ILE A 305 2.80 -9.71 6.49
N GLU A 306 3.68 -10.01 7.42
CA GLU A 306 3.54 -9.56 8.81
C GLU A 306 3.84 -8.08 8.99
N GLU A 307 4.84 -7.53 8.30
CA GLU A 307 5.11 -6.08 8.36
C GLU A 307 3.94 -5.28 7.76
N MET A 308 3.36 -5.77 6.65
CA MET A 308 2.15 -5.16 6.09
C MET A 308 0.96 -5.25 7.03
N ALA A 309 0.81 -6.38 7.73
CA ALA A 309 -0.24 -6.55 8.75
C ALA A 309 -0.04 -5.60 9.94
N ARG A 310 1.17 -5.49 10.48
CA ARG A 310 1.52 -4.63 11.63
C ARG A 310 1.41 -3.14 11.32
N ASN A 311 1.99 -2.69 10.21
CA ASN A 311 1.87 -1.29 9.78
C ASN A 311 0.41 -0.90 9.58
N ASN A 312 -0.41 -1.86 9.17
CA ASN A 312 -1.83 -1.67 9.03
C ASN A 312 -2.57 -1.60 10.36
N ASP A 313 -2.17 -2.39 11.37
CA ASP A 313 -2.80 -2.37 12.70
C ASP A 313 -2.66 -1.01 13.38
N LEU A 314 -1.61 -0.26 13.09
CA LEU A 314 -1.44 1.10 13.57
C LEU A 314 -2.44 2.08 12.92
N GLU A 315 -2.85 1.82 11.68
CA GLU A 315 -3.76 2.66 10.90
C GLU A 315 -5.23 2.18 10.94
N LEU A 316 -5.47 0.90 11.27
CA LEU A 316 -6.80 0.31 11.25
C LEU A 316 -7.69 0.86 12.38
N ILE A 317 -8.75 1.53 11.99
CA ILE A 317 -9.70 2.17 12.90
C ILE A 317 -11.04 1.41 13.01
N LYS A 318 -11.27 0.43 12.15
CA LYS A 318 -12.50 -0.38 12.11
C LYS A 318 -12.16 -1.87 11.95
N PRO A 319 -13.01 -2.78 12.43
CA PRO A 319 -12.88 -4.22 12.27
C PRO A 319 -12.72 -4.68 10.80
N ILE A 320 -12.13 -5.86 10.61
CA ILE A 320 -11.95 -6.46 9.26
C ILE A 320 -13.29 -6.73 8.57
N VAL A 321 -14.32 -7.13 9.35
CA VAL A 321 -15.67 -7.43 8.83
C VAL A 321 -16.58 -6.21 8.71
N THR A 322 -16.04 -5.00 8.87
CA THR A 322 -16.81 -3.78 8.63
C THR A 322 -17.07 -3.65 7.14
N SER A 323 -18.30 -3.22 6.77
CA SER A 323 -18.67 -2.92 5.40
C SER A 323 -17.62 -2.03 4.71
N PHE A 324 -17.14 -2.46 3.56
CA PHE A 324 -16.19 -1.71 2.73
C PHE A 324 -16.76 -0.34 2.32
N ARG A 325 -18.08 -0.26 2.17
CA ARG A 325 -18.79 0.99 1.85
C ARG A 325 -18.82 1.98 3.01
N GLU A 326 -18.94 1.47 4.24
CA GLU A 326 -18.86 2.31 5.44
C GLU A 326 -17.44 2.74 5.79
N ASN A 327 -16.45 2.02 5.28
CA ASN A 327 -15.04 2.31 5.44
C ASN A 327 -14.36 2.31 4.06
N PRO A 328 -14.75 3.23 3.17
CA PRO A 328 -14.34 3.18 1.78
C PRO A 328 -12.82 3.16 1.68
N ALA A 329 -12.35 2.07 1.10
CA ALA A 329 -11.04 1.85 0.50
C ALA A 329 -9.86 2.57 1.16
N THR A 330 -9.78 2.57 2.47
CA THR A 330 -8.51 2.92 3.08
C THR A 330 -7.52 1.83 2.70
N GLN A 331 -6.32 2.19 2.27
CA GLN A 331 -5.24 1.23 2.05
C GLN A 331 -5.07 0.32 3.28
N ALA A 332 -5.35 0.84 4.46
CA ALA A 332 -5.38 0.12 5.71
C ALA A 332 -6.40 -1.03 5.70
N HIS A 333 -7.63 -0.81 5.24
CA HIS A 333 -8.64 -1.87 5.18
C HIS A 333 -8.28 -2.96 4.16
N LEU A 334 -7.83 -2.58 2.97
CA LEU A 334 -7.36 -3.54 1.97
C LEU A 334 -6.17 -4.38 2.45
N ARG A 335 -5.24 -3.78 3.20
CA ARG A 335 -4.15 -4.53 3.84
C ARG A 335 -4.66 -5.44 4.95
N ALA A 336 -5.67 -5.03 5.71
CA ALA A 336 -6.24 -5.84 6.77
C ALA A 336 -6.89 -7.11 6.23
N VAL A 337 -7.73 -7.01 5.21
CA VAL A 337 -8.41 -8.17 4.61
C VAL A 337 -7.44 -9.15 3.92
N ASN A 338 -6.27 -8.67 3.47
CA ASN A 338 -5.24 -9.51 2.88
C ASN A 338 -4.25 -10.05 3.93
N TYR A 339 -3.48 -9.16 4.55
CA TYR A 339 -2.28 -9.53 5.31
C TYR A 339 -2.56 -9.79 6.79
N LYS A 340 -3.34 -8.93 7.45
CA LYS A 340 -3.74 -9.17 8.84
C LYS A 340 -4.60 -10.44 8.92
N ALA A 341 -5.57 -10.61 8.02
CA ALA A 341 -6.39 -11.81 7.99
C ALA A 341 -5.54 -13.09 7.78
N ALA A 342 -4.55 -13.09 6.88
CA ALA A 342 -3.65 -14.22 6.69
C ALA A 342 -2.84 -14.54 7.95
N SER A 343 -2.34 -13.52 8.65
CA SER A 343 -1.63 -13.68 9.93
C SER A 343 -2.56 -14.20 11.03
N VAL A 344 -3.80 -13.72 11.09
CA VAL A 344 -4.84 -14.21 12.02
C VAL A 344 -5.17 -15.68 11.75
N ILE A 345 -5.28 -16.09 10.49
CA ILE A 345 -5.49 -17.51 10.14
C ILE A 345 -4.29 -18.37 10.59
N SER A 346 -3.06 -17.86 10.49
CA SER A 346 -1.87 -18.55 11.03
C SER A 346 -1.94 -18.69 12.56
N MET A 347 -2.43 -17.66 13.26
CA MET A 347 -2.66 -17.73 14.71
C MET A 347 -3.83 -18.69 15.06
N LEU A 348 -4.84 -18.82 14.21
CA LEU A 348 -5.90 -19.82 14.39
C LEU A 348 -5.34 -21.25 14.28
N GLU A 349 -4.48 -21.50 13.29
CA GLU A 349 -3.78 -22.79 13.17
C GLU A 349 -2.93 -23.09 14.41
N TYR A 350 -2.23 -22.11 14.97
CA TYR A 350 -1.48 -22.25 16.22
C TYR A 350 -2.38 -22.54 17.43
N GLU A 351 -3.57 -21.93 17.52
CA GLU A 351 -4.50 -22.12 18.63
C GLU A 351 -5.17 -23.49 18.60
N VAL A 352 -5.64 -23.92 17.43
CA VAL A 352 -6.39 -25.20 17.33
C VAL A 352 -5.47 -26.40 17.09
N GLY A 353 -4.24 -26.17 16.61
CA GLY A 353 -3.27 -27.16 16.20
C GLY A 353 -3.47 -27.61 14.75
N GLU A 354 -2.36 -27.99 14.10
CA GLU A 354 -2.32 -28.30 12.66
C GLU A 354 -3.38 -29.31 12.21
N LYS A 355 -3.54 -30.41 12.94
CA LYS A 355 -4.49 -31.47 12.57
C LYS A 355 -5.94 -30.97 12.55
N ALA A 356 -6.35 -30.30 13.61
CA ALA A 356 -7.72 -29.79 13.72
C ALA A 356 -7.95 -28.66 12.69
N PHE A 357 -6.95 -27.81 12.46
CA PHE A 357 -7.02 -26.77 11.44
C PHE A 357 -7.23 -27.34 10.04
N LEU A 358 -6.43 -28.34 9.65
CA LEU A 358 -6.56 -28.99 8.34
C LEU A 358 -7.95 -29.63 8.17
N GLU A 359 -8.43 -30.36 9.19
CA GLU A 359 -9.76 -30.97 9.18
C GLU A 359 -10.87 -29.92 9.08
N GLY A 360 -10.79 -28.87 9.88
CA GLY A 360 -11.75 -27.76 9.86
C GLY A 360 -11.78 -27.03 8.52
N LEU A 361 -10.62 -26.75 7.93
CA LEU A 361 -10.54 -26.09 6.63
C LEU A 361 -11.05 -26.99 5.49
N GLN A 362 -10.75 -28.29 5.52
CA GLN A 362 -11.28 -29.27 4.55
C GLN A 362 -12.82 -29.33 4.63
N ASN A 363 -13.36 -29.39 5.85
CA ASN A 363 -14.80 -29.40 6.06
C ASN A 363 -15.43 -28.09 5.56
N PHE A 364 -14.84 -26.95 5.87
CA PHE A 364 -15.31 -25.63 5.41
C PHE A 364 -15.37 -25.57 3.88
N VAL A 365 -14.31 -26.00 3.19
CA VAL A 365 -14.27 -26.02 1.72
C VAL A 365 -15.32 -26.98 1.16
N ARG A 366 -15.46 -28.20 1.71
CA ARG A 366 -16.42 -29.20 1.24
C ARG A 366 -17.87 -28.74 1.42
N GLU A 367 -18.20 -28.24 2.60
CA GLU A 367 -19.58 -27.82 2.93
C GLU A 367 -19.98 -26.49 2.29
N GLY A 368 -18.99 -25.64 2.00
CA GLY A 368 -19.17 -24.30 1.42
C GLY A 368 -19.21 -24.28 -0.12
N GLN A 369 -18.91 -25.39 -0.80
CA GLN A 369 -18.94 -25.42 -2.27
C GLN A 369 -20.30 -25.00 -2.84
N GLN A 370 -20.27 -24.05 -3.78
CA GLN A 370 -21.45 -23.47 -4.44
C GLN A 370 -22.43 -22.80 -3.46
N LYS A 371 -21.91 -22.28 -2.34
CA LYS A 371 -22.69 -21.54 -1.35
C LYS A 371 -22.02 -20.20 -1.03
N VAL A 372 -22.83 -19.29 -0.52
CA VAL A 372 -22.34 -18.08 0.13
C VAL A 372 -21.91 -18.44 1.53
N VAL A 373 -20.65 -18.19 1.85
CA VAL A 373 -20.04 -18.51 3.14
C VAL A 373 -19.64 -17.26 3.91
N THR A 374 -19.61 -17.40 5.23
CA THR A 374 -19.25 -16.34 6.17
C THR A 374 -18.14 -16.77 7.12
N HIS A 375 -17.61 -15.85 7.92
CA HIS A 375 -16.65 -16.19 8.96
C HIS A 375 -17.25 -17.13 10.03
N ASN A 376 -18.56 -17.09 10.25
CA ASN A 376 -19.23 -17.99 11.19
C ASN A 376 -19.23 -19.44 10.69
N ASP A 377 -19.32 -19.66 9.37
CA ASP A 377 -19.24 -20.99 8.79
C ASP A 377 -17.83 -21.57 9.00
N LEU A 378 -16.78 -20.77 8.77
CA LEU A 378 -15.41 -21.20 9.07
C LEU A 378 -15.21 -21.48 10.55
N ARG A 379 -15.70 -20.57 11.44
CA ARG A 379 -15.64 -20.77 12.90
C ARG A 379 -16.27 -22.08 13.30
N SER A 380 -17.49 -22.36 12.85
CA SER A 380 -18.23 -23.56 13.19
C SER A 380 -17.48 -24.84 12.79
N GLN A 381 -16.84 -24.88 11.61
CA GLN A 381 -16.08 -26.04 11.19
C GLN A 381 -14.78 -26.19 12.00
N MET A 382 -14.13 -25.09 12.38
CA MET A 382 -12.94 -25.11 13.24
C MET A 382 -13.27 -25.55 14.67
N GLU A 383 -14.41 -25.12 15.24
CA GLU A 383 -14.89 -25.53 16.55
C GLU A 383 -15.22 -27.03 16.60
N ILE A 384 -15.86 -27.57 15.55
CA ILE A 384 -16.16 -28.98 15.42
C ILE A 384 -14.85 -29.80 15.37
N ALA A 385 -13.89 -29.39 14.56
CA ALA A 385 -12.64 -30.09 14.38
C ALA A 385 -11.73 -30.01 15.62
N ALA A 386 -11.72 -28.87 16.31
CA ALA A 386 -10.86 -28.64 17.47
C ALA A 386 -11.49 -29.09 18.81
N GLY A 387 -12.81 -29.28 18.85
CA GLY A 387 -13.55 -29.54 20.09
C GLY A 387 -13.45 -28.39 21.11
N LYS A 388 -13.27 -27.14 20.64
CA LYS A 388 -13.10 -25.95 21.47
C LYS A 388 -14.06 -24.85 21.01
N ASP A 389 -14.44 -23.98 21.93
CA ASP A 389 -15.12 -22.72 21.63
C ASP A 389 -14.09 -21.70 21.11
N LEU A 390 -14.36 -21.13 19.94
CA LEU A 390 -13.50 -20.14 19.27
C LEU A 390 -14.21 -18.78 19.10
N ASP A 391 -15.39 -18.58 19.68
CA ASP A 391 -16.13 -17.29 19.59
C ASP A 391 -15.26 -16.11 20.04
N TRP A 392 -14.52 -16.28 21.16
CA TRP A 392 -13.59 -15.25 21.65
C TRP A 392 -12.52 -14.87 20.62
N PHE A 393 -11.99 -15.86 19.87
CA PHE A 393 -10.94 -15.63 18.86
C PHE A 393 -11.50 -14.86 17.67
N PHE A 394 -12.63 -15.32 17.10
CA PHE A 394 -13.24 -14.66 15.94
C PHE A 394 -13.71 -13.25 16.28
N LYS A 395 -14.32 -13.07 17.43
CA LYS A 395 -14.73 -11.75 17.94
C LYS A 395 -13.55 -10.79 18.04
N GLN A 396 -12.47 -11.20 18.73
CA GLN A 396 -11.29 -10.38 18.95
C GLN A 396 -10.65 -9.96 17.63
N TRP A 397 -10.43 -10.89 16.73
CA TRP A 397 -9.61 -10.63 15.55
C TRP A 397 -10.36 -10.09 14.34
N PHE A 398 -11.62 -10.41 14.19
CA PHE A 398 -12.42 -9.99 13.04
C PHE A 398 -13.40 -8.86 13.33
N GLU A 399 -13.94 -8.82 14.58
CA GLU A 399 -15.00 -7.87 14.95
C GLU A 399 -14.49 -6.71 15.82
N THR A 400 -13.20 -6.70 16.21
CA THR A 400 -12.56 -5.59 16.93
C THR A 400 -11.28 -5.11 16.25
N VAL A 401 -10.68 -4.05 16.80
CA VAL A 401 -9.38 -3.52 16.37
C VAL A 401 -8.31 -3.71 17.45
N GLU A 402 -8.49 -4.69 18.31
CA GLU A 402 -7.55 -5.01 19.37
C GLU A 402 -6.20 -5.45 18.80
N ARG A 403 -5.13 -5.14 19.52
CA ARG A 403 -3.76 -5.44 19.15
C ARG A 403 -3.08 -6.29 20.20
N LEU A 404 -2.23 -7.21 19.75
CA LEU A 404 -1.43 -8.07 20.60
C LEU A 404 -0.04 -7.49 20.78
N ASP A 405 0.44 -7.47 22.02
CA ASP A 405 1.81 -7.11 22.38
C ASP A 405 2.13 -7.65 23.76
N TYR A 406 3.12 -8.53 23.83
CA TYR A 406 3.66 -9.05 25.08
C TYR A 406 5.09 -8.55 25.26
N ALA A 407 5.56 -8.49 26.52
CA ALA A 407 6.94 -8.14 26.82
C ALA A 407 7.48 -8.99 27.95
N VAL A 408 8.77 -9.31 27.86
CA VAL A 408 9.51 -9.87 29.00
C VAL A 408 9.74 -8.75 30.01
N GLY A 409 9.25 -8.93 31.24
CA GLY A 409 9.52 -8.06 32.36
C GLY A 409 10.77 -8.46 33.13
N GLU A 410 10.74 -8.32 34.44
CA GLU A 410 11.84 -8.71 35.29
C GLU A 410 11.98 -10.23 35.37
N THR A 411 13.22 -10.73 35.26
CA THR A 411 13.53 -12.13 35.47
C THR A 411 14.40 -12.25 36.75
N VAL A 412 13.87 -12.92 37.77
CA VAL A 412 14.58 -13.16 39.02
C VAL A 412 14.76 -14.65 39.26
N PHE A 413 15.86 -15.01 39.88
CA PHE A 413 16.08 -16.43 40.21
C PHE A 413 16.74 -16.58 41.58
N GLU A 414 16.51 -17.71 42.23
CA GLU A 414 17.09 -18.09 43.48
C GLU A 414 17.56 -19.55 43.46
N GLU A 415 18.72 -19.82 44.01
CA GLU A 415 19.21 -21.19 44.18
C GLU A 415 18.52 -21.84 45.40
N LEU A 416 17.93 -22.99 45.17
CA LEU A 416 17.25 -23.77 46.20
C LEU A 416 18.24 -24.64 46.99
N PRO A 417 17.91 -25.09 48.23
CA PRO A 417 18.78 -25.95 49.04
C PRO A 417 19.18 -27.28 48.40
N ASN A 418 18.44 -27.73 47.39
CA ASN A 418 18.73 -28.97 46.64
C ASN A 418 19.66 -28.74 45.43
N GLY A 419 20.14 -27.50 45.22
CA GLY A 419 20.98 -27.14 44.07
C GLY A 419 20.24 -26.82 42.77
N GLU A 420 18.91 -26.82 42.81
CA GLU A 420 18.09 -26.37 41.68
C GLU A 420 17.88 -24.85 41.74
N PHE A 421 17.54 -24.25 40.61
CA PHE A 421 17.17 -22.84 40.51
C PHE A 421 15.68 -22.68 40.34
N LEU A 422 15.06 -21.84 41.17
CA LEU A 422 13.70 -21.37 40.98
C LEU A 422 13.76 -20.04 40.23
N ILE A 423 13.29 -20.01 38.97
CA ILE A 423 13.33 -18.85 38.11
C ILE A 423 11.91 -18.33 37.93
N ARG A 424 11.69 -17.04 38.18
CA ARG A 424 10.43 -16.33 37.98
C ARG A 424 10.59 -15.31 36.89
N VAL A 425 9.82 -15.51 35.79
CA VAL A 425 9.78 -14.64 34.65
C VAL A 425 8.49 -13.84 34.69
N GLU A 426 8.63 -12.52 34.80
CA GLU A 426 7.49 -11.62 34.64
C GLU A 426 7.15 -11.46 33.15
N VAL A 427 5.87 -11.63 32.81
CA VAL A 427 5.34 -11.41 31.48
C VAL A 427 4.32 -10.29 31.53
N GLN A 428 4.52 -9.27 30.72
CA GLN A 428 3.66 -8.09 30.62
C GLN A 428 2.81 -8.19 29.37
N LYS A 429 1.51 -7.95 29.49
CA LYS A 429 0.58 -7.79 28.37
C LYS A 429 0.39 -6.31 28.12
N LEU A 430 1.00 -5.80 27.05
CA LEU A 430 0.95 -4.38 26.66
C LEU A 430 -0.22 -4.07 25.73
N GLY A 431 -0.60 -5.03 24.88
CA GLY A 431 -1.73 -4.92 23.96
C GLY A 431 -3.08 -5.23 24.64
N ASP A 432 -4.17 -4.93 23.92
CA ASP A 432 -5.55 -5.23 24.38
C ASP A 432 -5.94 -6.68 24.10
N ALA A 433 -5.48 -7.24 22.99
CA ALA A 433 -5.75 -8.62 22.57
C ALA A 433 -5.04 -9.65 23.46
N VAL A 434 -5.53 -10.89 23.40
CA VAL A 434 -4.96 -12.03 24.13
C VAL A 434 -4.78 -13.22 23.20
N MET A 435 -3.67 -13.94 23.39
CA MET A 435 -3.42 -15.23 22.74
C MET A 435 -2.71 -16.18 23.71
N PRO A 436 -2.83 -17.48 23.55
CA PRO A 436 -1.92 -18.40 24.20
C PRO A 436 -0.49 -18.09 23.80
N LEU A 437 0.37 -17.95 24.79
CA LEU A 437 1.76 -17.50 24.64
C LEU A 437 2.70 -18.60 25.09
N GLU A 438 3.70 -18.91 24.31
CA GLU A 438 4.80 -19.80 24.74
C GLU A 438 5.94 -18.97 25.30
N VAL A 439 6.41 -19.36 26.48
CA VAL A 439 7.58 -18.79 27.15
C VAL A 439 8.70 -19.82 27.08
N LEU A 440 9.80 -19.44 26.46
CA LEU A 440 11.03 -20.21 26.39
C LEU A 440 12.05 -19.64 27.37
N LEU A 441 12.53 -20.48 28.26
CA LEU A 441 13.70 -20.21 29.09
C LEU A 441 14.86 -21.08 28.60
N ARG A 442 15.99 -20.45 28.28
CA ARG A 442 17.28 -21.12 28.05
C ARG A 442 18.16 -20.93 29.27
N THR A 443 18.81 -21.98 29.71
CA THR A 443 19.73 -21.99 30.85
C THR A 443 21.19 -21.95 30.40
N ASP A 444 22.12 -21.62 31.28
CA ASP A 444 23.57 -21.51 31.00
C ASP A 444 24.17 -22.82 30.42
N ASP A 445 23.55 -23.99 30.67
CA ASP A 445 23.91 -25.29 30.11
C ASP A 445 23.22 -25.55 28.76
N GLU A 446 22.69 -24.53 28.12
CA GLU A 446 22.01 -24.56 26.81
C GLU A 446 20.74 -25.41 26.76
N LYS A 447 20.14 -25.81 27.88
CA LYS A 447 18.86 -26.51 27.91
C LYS A 447 17.69 -25.54 27.72
N GLU A 448 16.68 -25.98 26.97
CA GLU A 448 15.46 -25.25 26.72
C GLU A 448 14.31 -25.78 27.57
N HIS A 449 13.62 -24.86 28.22
CA HIS A 449 12.41 -25.12 29.00
C HIS A 449 11.27 -24.29 28.45
N ARG A 450 10.17 -24.93 28.01
CA ARG A 450 9.05 -24.26 27.38
C ARG A 450 7.78 -24.42 28.20
N GLN A 451 7.02 -23.34 28.37
CA GLN A 451 5.70 -23.35 28.98
C GLN A 451 4.71 -22.55 28.14
N LYS A 452 3.55 -23.15 27.83
CA LYS A 452 2.45 -22.45 27.17
C LYS A 452 1.48 -21.93 28.23
N ILE A 453 1.16 -20.66 28.17
CA ILE A 453 0.32 -19.95 29.12
C ILE A 453 -0.79 -19.19 28.39
N PHE A 454 -1.91 -18.98 29.08
CA PHE A 454 -3.00 -18.13 28.60
C PHE A 454 -3.52 -17.27 29.76
N SER A 455 -3.39 -15.96 29.66
CA SER A 455 -3.79 -15.03 30.71
C SER A 455 -4.32 -13.72 30.13
N GLN A 456 -5.42 -13.25 30.72
CA GLN A 456 -5.99 -11.93 30.42
C GLN A 456 -5.42 -10.82 31.34
N ARG A 457 -4.61 -11.19 32.35
CA ARG A 457 -4.05 -10.22 33.29
C ARG A 457 -2.97 -9.39 32.59
N PRO A 458 -2.85 -8.10 32.93
CA PRO A 458 -1.80 -7.25 32.34
C PRO A 458 -0.39 -7.65 32.78
N LEU A 459 -0.25 -8.34 33.91
CA LEU A 459 0.99 -8.83 34.46
C LEU A 459 0.78 -10.21 35.07
N TYR A 460 1.69 -11.14 34.80
CA TYR A 460 1.72 -12.46 35.43
C TYR A 460 3.13 -13.01 35.46
N VAL A 461 3.38 -13.98 36.35
CA VAL A 461 4.70 -14.59 36.58
C VAL A 461 4.65 -16.05 36.18
N VAL A 462 5.65 -16.45 35.39
CA VAL A 462 5.88 -17.85 34.98
C VAL A 462 7.04 -18.39 35.78
N GLU A 463 6.87 -19.54 36.43
CA GLU A 463 7.88 -20.17 37.26
C GLU A 463 8.49 -21.37 36.55
N PHE A 464 9.83 -21.45 36.52
CA PHE A 464 10.61 -22.57 36.06
C PHE A 464 11.47 -23.13 37.19
N ARG A 465 11.69 -24.44 37.16
CA ARG A 465 12.70 -25.07 38.02
C ARG A 465 13.71 -25.76 37.13
N THR A 466 14.97 -25.43 37.31
CA THR A 466 16.08 -25.88 36.46
C THR A 466 17.28 -26.29 37.24
N GLU A 467 18.19 -27.05 36.62
CA GLU A 467 19.48 -27.43 37.25
C GLU A 467 20.56 -26.35 37.09
N SER A 468 20.35 -25.40 36.18
CA SER A 468 21.29 -24.30 35.87
C SER A 468 20.57 -22.96 35.91
N PRO A 469 21.27 -21.84 36.17
CA PRO A 469 20.68 -20.51 36.18
C PRO A 469 20.19 -20.10 34.79
N PRO A 470 19.31 -19.05 34.67
CA PRO A 470 18.79 -18.58 33.39
C PRO A 470 19.86 -17.82 32.60
N ASP A 471 19.94 -18.10 31.28
CA ASP A 471 20.72 -17.35 30.31
C ASP A 471 19.82 -16.36 29.53
N GLU A 472 18.79 -16.91 28.89
CA GLU A 472 17.89 -16.11 28.04
C GLU A 472 16.43 -16.50 28.25
N VAL A 473 15.56 -15.50 28.20
CA VAL A 473 14.09 -15.68 28.13
C VAL A 473 13.57 -15.10 26.84
N SER A 474 12.70 -15.83 26.16
CA SER A 474 11.99 -15.35 24.99
C SER A 474 10.51 -15.73 25.00
N LEU A 475 9.66 -14.81 24.52
CA LEU A 475 8.24 -15.01 24.31
C LEU A 475 8.00 -15.30 22.84
N ASP A 476 7.00 -16.17 22.54
CA ASP A 476 6.69 -16.62 21.19
C ASP A 476 7.95 -16.97 20.36
N PRO A 477 8.81 -17.91 20.84
CA PRO A 477 10.10 -18.20 20.24
C PRO A 477 9.99 -18.68 18.79
N ASP A 478 8.87 -19.27 18.45
CA ASP A 478 8.56 -19.75 17.11
C ASP A 478 7.81 -18.74 16.24
N GLU A 479 7.60 -17.51 16.73
CA GLU A 479 7.02 -16.37 15.99
C GLU A 479 5.68 -16.70 15.33
N PHE A 480 4.73 -17.27 16.09
CA PHE A 480 3.39 -17.57 15.62
C PHE A 480 2.43 -16.38 15.75
N LEU A 481 2.71 -15.45 16.68
CA LEU A 481 1.82 -14.38 17.05
C LEU A 481 2.08 -13.11 16.21
N LEU A 482 1.00 -12.45 15.80
CA LEU A 482 1.09 -11.13 15.17
C LEU A 482 1.12 -10.07 16.27
N GLU A 483 2.31 -9.72 16.74
CA GLU A 483 2.51 -8.72 17.77
C GLU A 483 2.88 -7.35 17.18
N THR A 484 2.57 -6.29 17.90
CA THR A 484 2.95 -4.92 17.52
C THR A 484 4.46 -4.73 17.54
N SER A 485 5.14 -5.33 18.54
CA SER A 485 6.60 -5.38 18.65
C SER A 485 7.03 -6.78 19.07
N ARG A 486 8.12 -7.29 18.51
CA ARG A 486 8.77 -8.52 18.97
C ARG A 486 10.13 -8.24 19.62
N VAL A 487 10.56 -6.98 19.64
CA VAL A 487 11.83 -6.58 20.27
C VAL A 487 11.76 -6.77 21.77
N ASN A 488 10.61 -6.51 22.36
CA ASN A 488 10.33 -6.65 23.79
C ASN A 488 10.05 -8.11 24.23
N ASN A 489 10.04 -9.06 23.29
CA ASN A 489 9.86 -10.48 23.57
C ASN A 489 11.12 -11.19 24.10
N HIS A 490 12.22 -10.49 24.20
CA HIS A 490 13.49 -11.06 24.63
C HIS A 490 14.05 -10.36 25.83
N SER A 491 14.61 -11.11 26.78
CA SER A 491 15.33 -10.56 27.94
C SER A 491 16.60 -9.80 27.54
N PHE A 492 17.14 -10.09 26.37
CA PHE A 492 18.27 -9.40 25.78
C PHE A 492 18.03 -9.09 24.30
N THR A 493 18.17 -7.84 23.91
CA THR A 493 17.93 -7.40 22.54
C THR A 493 19.22 -7.03 21.84
N PHE A 494 19.50 -7.65 20.71
CA PHE A 494 20.67 -7.34 19.89
C PHE A 494 20.42 -6.13 19.01
N PHE A 495 21.41 -5.24 18.94
CA PHE A 495 21.46 -4.18 17.92
C PHE A 495 22.12 -4.71 16.66
N ARG A 496 21.43 -4.56 15.53
CA ARG A 496 21.99 -4.85 14.22
C ARG A 496 22.17 -3.57 13.43
N ILE A 497 23.33 -3.41 12.81
CA ILE A 497 23.66 -2.25 11.99
C ILE A 497 23.59 -2.66 10.52
N ARG A 498 22.83 -1.90 9.71
CA ARG A 498 22.71 -2.13 8.25
C ARG A 498 22.90 -0.84 7.45
N PHE A 499 23.28 -0.97 6.19
CA PHE A 499 23.41 0.13 5.25
C PHE A 499 22.16 0.25 4.36
N ALA A 500 21.56 1.42 4.35
CA ALA A 500 20.58 1.92 3.37
C ALA A 500 19.25 1.18 3.18
N PHE A 501 19.01 0.05 3.83
CA PHE A 501 17.78 -0.73 3.67
C PHE A 501 17.16 -1.06 5.02
N ASP A 502 15.86 -0.73 5.18
CA ASP A 502 15.09 -0.94 6.42
C ASP A 502 14.56 -2.37 6.60
N TRP A 503 15.09 -3.36 5.88
CA TRP A 503 14.64 -4.74 6.04
C TRP A 503 15.25 -5.35 7.28
N HIS A 504 14.48 -5.46 8.32
CA HIS A 504 14.94 -6.02 9.58
C HIS A 504 14.00 -7.12 10.07
N ARG A 505 14.57 -8.03 10.81
CA ARG A 505 13.77 -8.93 11.63
C ARG A 505 13.27 -8.18 12.84
N GLN A 506 12.01 -8.28 13.14
CA GLN A 506 11.37 -7.49 14.21
C GLN A 506 11.88 -7.82 15.62
N ARG A 507 12.60 -8.90 15.79
CA ARG A 507 13.31 -9.25 17.02
C ARG A 507 14.63 -8.51 17.24
N GLU A 508 15.06 -7.70 16.28
CA GLU A 508 16.34 -6.99 16.30
C GLU A 508 16.10 -5.49 16.32
N ARG A 509 16.83 -4.76 17.16
CA ARG A 509 16.89 -3.30 17.08
C ARG A 509 17.78 -2.89 15.94
N LEU A 510 17.17 -2.49 14.83
CA LEU A 510 17.89 -2.10 13.64
C LEU A 510 18.33 -0.65 13.71
N ILE A 511 19.63 -0.41 13.48
CA ILE A 511 20.18 0.91 13.19
C ILE A 511 20.57 0.92 11.71
N THR A 512 19.86 1.73 10.91
CA THR A 512 20.13 1.87 9.49
C THR A 512 20.99 3.08 9.22
N PHE A 513 22.10 2.91 8.49
CA PHE A 513 22.89 4.02 7.98
C PHE A 513 22.29 4.52 6.67
N VAL A 514 21.88 5.78 6.65
CA VAL A 514 21.32 6.42 5.45
C VAL A 514 22.25 7.56 5.02
N PRO A 515 22.82 7.54 3.82
CA PRO A 515 23.62 8.66 3.34
C PRO A 515 22.71 9.89 3.17
N GLY A 516 23.12 11.01 3.74
CA GLY A 516 22.43 12.30 3.62
C GLY A 516 23.23 13.25 2.76
N PHE A 517 22.56 13.90 1.81
CA PHE A 517 23.14 14.99 1.03
C PHE A 517 22.13 16.12 0.97
N THR A 518 22.56 17.32 1.35
CA THR A 518 21.75 18.52 1.17
C THR A 518 22.59 19.64 0.57
N ASN A 519 21.92 20.58 -0.08
CA ASN A 519 22.53 21.79 -0.58
C ASN A 519 21.71 23.00 -0.17
N ASN A 520 22.31 23.98 0.46
CA ASN A 520 21.67 25.24 0.77
C ASN A 520 22.65 26.40 0.64
N ALA A 521 22.13 27.62 0.64
CA ALA A 521 22.92 28.82 0.38
C ALA A 521 23.99 29.10 1.45
N VAL A 522 23.75 28.70 2.69
CA VAL A 522 24.62 28.93 3.85
C VAL A 522 25.72 27.89 3.95
N ASP A 523 25.32 26.61 4.02
CA ASP A 523 26.25 25.51 4.25
C ASP A 523 26.94 25.02 2.99
N GLY A 524 26.42 25.39 1.81
CA GLY A 524 26.83 24.83 0.52
C GLY A 524 26.37 23.39 0.37
N ASN A 525 27.24 22.54 -0.14
CA ASN A 525 27.01 21.11 -0.15
C ASN A 525 27.27 20.56 1.25
N SER A 526 26.35 19.79 1.78
CA SER A 526 26.57 19.09 3.04
C SER A 526 26.41 17.60 2.83
N PHE A 527 27.29 16.86 3.48
CA PHE A 527 27.33 15.40 3.44
C PHE A 527 27.22 14.90 4.87
N GLY A 528 26.43 13.88 5.04
CA GLY A 528 26.27 13.23 6.34
C GLY A 528 25.91 11.76 6.17
N VAL A 529 25.96 11.03 7.28
CA VAL A 529 25.45 9.67 7.36
C VAL A 529 24.42 9.65 8.46
N GLY A 530 23.17 9.52 8.07
CA GLY A 530 22.05 9.41 8.99
C GLY A 530 22.03 8.05 9.67
N LEU A 531 21.61 8.06 10.91
CA LEU A 531 21.25 6.88 11.69
C LEU A 531 19.74 6.89 11.85
N ARG A 532 19.09 5.81 11.45
CA ARG A 532 17.65 5.64 11.59
C ARG A 532 17.35 4.40 12.41
N HIS A 533 16.52 4.54 13.38
CA HIS A 533 15.92 3.46 14.16
C HIS A 533 14.41 3.62 14.18
N ARG A 534 13.69 2.55 13.99
CA ARG A 534 12.23 2.52 14.09
C ARG A 534 11.81 1.27 14.85
N GLU A 535 10.99 1.45 15.87
CA GLU A 535 10.43 0.37 16.68
C GLU A 535 8.97 0.71 17.00
N GLY A 536 8.03 -0.09 16.47
CA GLY A 536 6.61 0.18 16.63
C GLY A 536 6.21 1.58 16.18
N ASP A 537 5.67 2.36 17.08
CA ASP A 537 5.24 3.74 16.86
C ASP A 537 6.37 4.78 17.01
N THR A 538 7.52 4.35 17.56
CA THR A 538 8.68 5.23 17.80
C THR A 538 9.63 5.22 16.62
N SER A 539 10.07 6.39 16.19
CA SER A 539 11.15 6.55 15.22
C SER A 539 12.19 7.53 15.70
N ILE A 540 13.46 7.17 15.49
CA ILE A 540 14.63 7.99 15.81
C ILE A 540 15.41 8.18 14.52
N TYR A 541 15.69 9.42 14.18
CA TYR A 541 16.50 9.76 13.03
C TYR A 541 17.57 10.77 13.43
N ALA A 542 18.82 10.44 13.20
CA ALA A 542 19.94 11.30 13.53
C ALA A 542 20.90 11.41 12.34
N ILE A 543 21.16 12.62 11.88
CA ILE A 543 22.12 12.91 10.80
C ILE A 543 23.17 13.88 11.31
N PRO A 544 24.39 13.42 11.63
CA PRO A 544 25.56 14.30 11.66
C PRO A 544 26.02 14.63 10.24
N GLY A 545 26.43 15.85 9.99
CA GLY A 545 26.88 16.30 8.70
C GLY A 545 27.94 17.39 8.78
N TYR A 546 28.46 17.78 7.64
CA TYR A 546 29.44 18.86 7.51
C TYR A 546 29.10 19.74 6.31
N GLY A 547 29.01 21.05 6.52
CA GLY A 547 28.75 22.05 5.50
C GLY A 547 30.03 22.48 4.81
N THR A 548 30.14 22.33 3.49
CA THR A 548 31.36 22.64 2.75
C THR A 548 31.66 24.14 2.62
N ARG A 549 30.63 24.97 2.73
CA ARG A 549 30.77 26.43 2.64
C ARG A 549 30.87 27.08 4.02
N SER A 550 29.98 26.67 4.96
CA SER A 550 30.01 27.21 6.31
C SER A 550 31.20 26.71 7.14
N GLY A 551 31.73 25.53 6.83
CA GLY A 551 32.73 24.87 7.65
C GLY A 551 32.20 24.35 8.98
N ASP A 552 30.89 24.34 9.14
CA ASP A 552 30.22 24.00 10.39
C ASP A 552 29.83 22.53 10.44
N PHE A 553 29.82 22.02 11.70
CA PHE A 553 29.18 20.74 12.00
C PHE A 553 27.66 20.92 11.99
N LEU A 554 27.00 20.15 11.13
CA LEU A 554 25.56 20.13 10.99
C LEU A 554 25.00 18.89 11.69
N TYR A 555 23.82 19.00 12.25
CA TYR A 555 23.13 17.86 12.84
C TYR A 555 21.62 18.01 12.71
N GLN A 556 20.96 16.87 12.63
CA GLN A 556 19.52 16.73 12.82
C GLN A 556 19.26 15.51 13.68
N LEU A 557 18.54 15.69 14.77
CA LEU A 557 17.99 14.60 15.59
C LEU A 557 16.48 14.79 15.60
N ASP A 558 15.78 13.79 15.14
CA ASP A 558 14.33 13.72 15.09
C ASP A 558 13.87 12.47 15.84
N LEU A 559 13.15 12.70 16.92
CA LEU A 559 12.51 11.65 17.73
C LEU A 559 11.02 11.81 17.56
N GLN A 560 10.35 10.84 16.95
CA GLN A 560 8.91 10.88 16.74
C GLN A 560 8.26 9.65 17.39
N GLU A 561 7.17 9.91 18.12
CA GLU A 561 6.26 8.90 18.65
C GLU A 561 4.90 9.08 18.00
N ASN A 562 4.46 8.07 17.28
CA ASN A 562 3.10 8.03 16.73
C ASN A 562 2.16 7.42 17.78
N ASN A 563 0.88 7.77 17.70
CA ASN A 563 -0.11 7.37 18.71
C ASN A 563 0.21 7.81 20.14
N PHE A 564 0.99 8.90 20.29
CA PHE A 564 1.29 9.55 21.56
C PHE A 564 -0.01 9.95 22.28
N LEU A 565 -0.26 9.44 23.48
CA LEU A 565 -1.48 9.63 24.31
C LEU A 565 -2.76 9.00 23.75
N ARG A 566 -3.01 9.07 22.44
CA ARG A 566 -4.18 8.50 21.75
C ARG A 566 -3.83 8.15 20.31
N ARG A 567 -4.63 7.25 19.74
CA ARG A 567 -4.53 6.88 18.32
C ARG A 567 -4.62 8.13 17.43
N ASN A 568 -3.75 8.19 16.43
CA ASN A 568 -3.61 9.30 15.49
C ASN A 568 -3.01 10.60 16.06
N PHE A 569 -2.64 10.66 17.33
CA PHE A 569 -1.85 11.77 17.84
C PHE A 569 -0.37 11.43 17.78
N TYR A 570 0.46 12.38 17.36
CA TYR A 570 1.91 12.21 17.35
C TYR A 570 2.60 13.24 18.24
N GLY A 571 3.72 12.83 18.82
CA GLY A 571 4.68 13.70 19.49
C GLY A 571 6.01 13.64 18.76
N GLN A 572 6.73 14.77 18.68
CA GLN A 572 8.02 14.83 18.00
C GLN A 572 8.94 15.80 18.73
N LEU A 573 10.20 15.40 18.93
CA LEU A 573 11.30 16.27 19.36
C LEU A 573 12.26 16.41 18.17
N LEU A 574 12.48 17.64 17.72
CA LEU A 574 13.41 17.97 16.66
C LEU A 574 14.54 18.85 17.21
N LEU A 575 15.78 18.40 17.05
CA LEU A 575 16.99 19.18 17.31
C LEU A 575 17.78 19.24 16.01
N GLN A 576 18.05 20.45 15.51
CA GLN A 576 18.79 20.57 14.25
C GLN A 576 19.63 21.84 14.16
N ARG A 577 20.70 21.74 13.37
CA ARG A 577 21.50 22.88 12.90
C ARG A 577 21.71 22.73 11.41
N VAL A 578 21.03 23.53 10.63
CA VAL A 578 21.07 23.54 9.15
C VAL A 578 20.82 24.96 8.66
N GLY A 579 21.51 25.38 7.61
CA GLY A 579 21.28 26.67 6.96
C GLY A 579 21.57 27.88 7.85
N GLY A 580 22.52 27.77 8.78
CA GLY A 580 22.84 28.85 9.74
C GLY A 580 21.81 29.02 10.86
N ILE A 581 20.90 28.10 11.02
CA ILE A 581 19.87 28.11 12.08
C ILE A 581 20.05 26.87 12.95
N VAL A 582 20.08 27.09 14.25
CA VAL A 582 19.86 26.04 15.27
C VAL A 582 18.39 26.08 15.65
N SER A 583 17.69 24.98 15.47
CA SER A 583 16.27 24.85 15.82
C SER A 583 16.10 23.66 16.74
N ASN A 584 15.49 23.89 17.87
CA ASN A 584 15.14 22.87 18.85
C ASN A 584 13.66 22.99 19.16
N GLY A 585 12.87 22.01 18.80
CA GLY A 585 11.43 22.10 18.89
C GLY A 585 10.76 20.83 19.41
N VAL A 586 9.64 21.02 20.07
CA VAL A 586 8.70 19.98 20.48
C VAL A 586 7.41 20.18 19.71
N PHE A 587 6.98 19.14 19.04
CA PHE A 587 5.78 19.13 18.22
C PHE A 587 4.78 18.16 18.80
N ALA A 588 3.51 18.52 18.76
CA ALA A 588 2.41 17.61 19.05
C ALA A 588 1.29 17.86 18.05
N GLY A 589 0.68 16.82 17.54
CA GLY A 589 -0.32 17.00 16.53
C GLY A 589 -1.19 15.78 16.30
N TYR A 590 -2.09 15.93 15.33
CA TYR A 590 -3.03 14.91 14.90
C TYR A 590 -2.81 14.58 13.42
N SER A 591 -2.72 13.30 13.11
CA SER A 591 -2.69 12.79 11.74
C SER A 591 -3.98 12.05 11.50
N GLY A 592 -4.90 12.65 10.74
CA GLY A 592 -6.19 12.04 10.41
C GLY A 592 -6.03 10.75 9.61
N PRO A 593 -7.03 9.86 9.67
CA PRO A 593 -7.03 8.66 8.84
C PRO A 593 -7.05 9.06 7.35
N ARG A 594 -6.29 8.32 6.55
CA ARG A 594 -6.20 8.57 5.11
C ARG A 594 -7.42 7.98 4.41
N TYR A 595 -8.37 8.81 4.04
CA TYR A 595 -9.52 8.44 3.22
C TYR A 595 -9.32 8.95 1.79
N PRO A 596 -9.04 8.10 0.79
CA PRO A 596 -8.78 8.56 -0.57
C PRO A 596 -9.95 9.32 -1.20
N ASP A 597 -11.18 9.06 -0.78
CA ASP A 597 -12.40 9.53 -1.45
C ASP A 597 -13.11 10.69 -0.76
N LYS A 598 -12.66 11.09 0.43
CA LYS A 598 -13.30 12.18 1.17
C LYS A 598 -12.41 13.43 1.15
N PRO A 599 -12.90 14.54 0.58
CA PRO A 599 -12.18 15.78 0.60
C PRO A 599 -11.88 16.22 2.04
N PHE A 600 -10.64 16.67 2.29
CA PHE A 600 -10.16 17.19 3.57
C PHE A 600 -10.10 16.21 4.77
N TYR A 601 -10.34 14.91 4.57
CA TYR A 601 -10.13 13.92 5.63
C TYR A 601 -8.67 13.46 5.76
N ASN A 602 -7.86 13.74 4.74
CA ASN A 602 -6.44 13.45 4.75
C ASN A 602 -5.69 14.68 5.20
N PHE A 603 -5.48 14.86 6.48
CA PHE A 603 -4.73 15.98 6.99
C PHE A 603 -3.85 15.61 8.18
N LYS A 604 -2.74 16.33 8.30
CA LYS A 604 -1.87 16.35 9.46
C LYS A 604 -1.86 17.79 9.99
N THR A 605 -2.15 17.96 11.26
CA THR A 605 -2.06 19.26 11.90
C THR A 605 -1.29 19.16 13.20
N GLY A 606 -0.59 20.21 13.57
CA GLY A 606 0.19 20.18 14.80
C GLY A 606 0.56 21.58 15.28
N ILE A 607 0.89 21.63 16.54
CA ILE A 607 1.43 22.82 17.20
C ILE A 607 2.85 22.48 17.61
N ALA A 608 3.78 23.39 17.37
CA ALA A 608 5.16 23.27 17.81
C ALA A 608 5.56 24.46 18.68
N LEU A 609 6.43 24.19 19.63
CA LEU A 609 7.22 25.19 20.31
C LEU A 609 8.67 24.99 19.92
N GLU A 610 9.26 25.97 19.24
CA GLU A 610 10.62 25.92 18.76
C GLU A 610 11.47 27.03 19.37
N TYR A 611 12.67 26.69 19.81
CA TYR A 611 13.74 27.63 20.06
C TYR A 611 14.60 27.72 18.80
N LEU A 612 14.68 28.91 18.22
CA LEU A 612 15.48 29.21 17.04
C LEU A 612 16.66 30.10 17.43
N TYR A 613 17.86 29.70 17.07
CA TYR A 613 19.06 30.54 17.20
C TYR A 613 19.70 30.69 15.82
N SER A 614 19.79 31.92 15.36
CA SER A 614 20.40 32.24 14.08
C SER A 614 21.88 32.51 14.25
N THR A 615 22.73 31.73 13.59
CA THR A 615 24.20 31.92 13.58
C THR A 615 24.61 32.71 12.35
N ALA A 616 25.49 33.67 12.45
CA ALA A 616 26.06 34.39 11.32
C ALA A 616 26.98 33.47 10.52
N ALA A 617 26.47 32.73 9.59
CA ALA A 617 27.25 31.89 8.69
C ALA A 617 27.64 32.61 7.38
N THR A 618 27.10 33.81 7.12
CA THR A 618 27.40 34.63 5.93
C THR A 618 27.65 36.07 6.31
N SER A 619 28.31 36.83 5.44
CA SER A 619 28.64 38.25 5.64
C SER A 619 27.42 39.18 5.87
N SER A 620 26.20 38.68 5.67
CA SER A 620 24.94 39.40 5.85
C SER A 620 24.00 38.73 6.85
N GLY A 621 24.45 37.67 7.55
CA GLY A 621 23.58 36.91 8.44
C GLY A 621 23.34 37.62 9.77
N ASP A 622 22.10 37.72 10.17
CA ASP A 622 21.70 38.20 11.49
C ASP A 622 21.91 37.12 12.54
N THR A 623 22.39 37.53 13.71
CA THR A 623 22.51 36.64 14.86
C THR A 623 21.47 37.00 15.91
N GLY A 624 20.86 35.99 16.48
CA GLY A 624 19.91 36.19 17.58
C GLY A 624 19.05 34.98 17.86
N ASN A 625 18.29 35.06 18.91
CA ASN A 625 17.38 34.00 19.33
C ASN A 625 15.93 34.42 19.20
N SER A 626 15.08 33.45 18.93
CA SER A 626 13.63 33.60 19.02
C SER A 626 13.00 32.30 19.49
N ASN A 627 12.00 32.41 20.34
CA ASN A 627 11.12 31.29 20.69
C ASN A 627 9.87 31.42 19.84
N VAL A 628 9.57 30.41 19.04
CA VAL A 628 8.54 30.47 18.03
C VAL A 628 7.48 29.43 18.31
N MET A 629 6.23 29.84 18.27
CA MET A 629 5.09 28.94 18.20
C MET A 629 4.74 28.70 16.74
N THR A 630 4.73 27.47 16.31
CA THR A 630 4.40 27.08 14.96
C THR A 630 3.08 26.32 14.91
N LEU A 631 2.17 26.76 14.08
CA LEU A 631 0.96 26.02 13.73
C LEU A 631 1.13 25.48 12.31
N GLN A 632 1.04 24.16 12.16
CA GLN A 632 1.17 23.49 10.86
C GLN A 632 -0.12 22.79 10.49
N PHE A 633 -0.51 22.94 9.22
CA PHE A 633 -1.56 22.18 8.58
C PHE A 633 -1.03 21.62 7.25
N ASP A 634 -1.22 20.32 7.01
CA ASP A 634 -0.92 19.67 5.73
C ASP A 634 -2.12 18.78 5.38
N GLY A 635 -2.84 19.14 4.34
CA GLY A 635 -4.03 18.44 3.89
C GLY A 635 -4.00 18.20 2.40
N TRP A 636 -4.44 17.03 1.98
CA TRP A 636 -4.57 16.71 0.58
C TRP A 636 -5.92 16.08 0.28
N ASN A 637 -6.40 16.33 -0.92
CA ASN A 637 -7.62 15.79 -1.46
C ASN A 637 -7.37 15.25 -2.85
N ARG A 638 -7.89 14.05 -3.09
CA ARG A 638 -8.03 13.50 -4.43
C ARG A 638 -9.51 13.50 -4.76
N ALA A 639 -9.97 14.51 -5.48
CA ALA A 639 -11.36 14.58 -5.87
C ALA A 639 -11.54 13.91 -7.25
N ARG A 640 -12.42 12.92 -7.30
CA ARG A 640 -12.99 12.30 -8.53
C ARG A 640 -12.01 12.14 -9.71
N GLY A 641 -10.90 11.44 -9.48
CA GLY A 641 -10.08 10.92 -10.57
C GLY A 641 -9.06 11.88 -11.19
N ASP A 642 -9.37 13.15 -11.35
CA ASP A 642 -8.64 14.00 -12.29
C ASP A 642 -7.69 15.03 -11.68
N TYR A 643 -7.74 15.27 -10.36
CA TYR A 643 -6.84 16.23 -9.73
C TYR A 643 -6.52 15.94 -8.27
N LEU A 644 -5.28 16.21 -7.91
CA LEU A 644 -4.80 16.17 -6.54
C LEU A 644 -4.63 17.60 -6.04
N ILE A 645 -5.29 17.95 -4.94
CA ILE A 645 -5.06 19.20 -4.22
C ILE A 645 -4.28 18.86 -2.95
N ASN A 646 -3.12 19.52 -2.78
CA ASN A 646 -2.39 19.51 -1.53
C ASN A 646 -2.30 20.95 -1.02
N LEU A 647 -2.79 21.17 0.19
CA LEU A 647 -2.70 22.44 0.88
C LEU A 647 -1.79 22.31 2.09
N LYS A 648 -0.72 23.08 2.12
CA LYS A 648 0.15 23.22 3.30
C LYS A 648 0.05 24.66 3.81
N ALA A 649 -0.17 24.82 5.10
CA ALA A 649 -0.13 26.11 5.76
C ALA A 649 0.78 26.05 6.98
N LEU A 650 1.62 27.05 7.14
CA LEU A 650 2.54 27.21 8.25
C LEU A 650 2.40 28.63 8.79
N ALA A 651 2.18 28.77 10.09
CA ALA A 651 2.20 30.04 10.78
C ALA A 651 3.23 29.99 11.90
N GLU A 652 4.15 30.92 11.90
CA GLU A 652 5.17 31.09 12.95
C GLU A 652 4.99 32.43 13.64
N GLN A 653 5.06 32.46 14.97
CA GLN A 653 5.05 33.66 15.76
C GLN A 653 6.02 33.58 16.95
N PRO A 654 7.01 34.48 17.06
CA PRO A 654 7.87 34.56 18.21
C PRO A 654 7.10 34.96 19.48
N SER A 655 7.49 34.41 20.62
CA SER A 655 6.92 34.75 21.92
C SER A 655 7.69 35.90 22.56
N GLN A 656 7.04 37.02 22.74
CA GLN A 656 7.64 38.21 23.39
C GLN A 656 7.94 37.98 24.89
N GLU A 657 7.28 37.02 25.54
CA GLU A 657 7.49 36.70 26.96
C GLU A 657 8.80 35.96 27.22
N LEU A 658 9.48 35.48 26.17
CA LEU A 658 10.66 34.62 26.25
C LEU A 658 11.96 35.33 25.77
N ASP A 659 12.05 36.66 25.90
CA ASP A 659 13.25 37.45 25.58
C ASP A 659 13.79 37.23 24.17
N THR A 660 12.95 37.43 23.15
CA THR A 660 13.30 37.26 21.73
C THR A 660 13.85 38.55 21.12
N LYS A 661 14.94 38.44 20.34
CA LYS A 661 15.52 39.54 19.57
C LYS A 661 14.61 39.98 18.42
N TYR A 662 13.90 39.06 17.83
CA TYR A 662 13.06 39.26 16.62
C TYR A 662 11.58 39.20 16.96
N SER A 663 10.79 40.06 16.29
CA SER A 663 9.34 40.09 16.44
C SER A 663 8.70 40.04 15.08
N TYR A 664 8.24 38.87 14.64
CA TYR A 664 7.64 38.68 13.32
C TYR A 664 6.47 37.70 13.39
N THR A 665 5.63 37.72 12.38
CA THR A 665 4.66 36.67 12.08
C THR A 665 4.92 36.19 10.65
N LEU A 666 5.28 34.94 10.48
CA LEU A 666 5.50 34.32 9.17
C LEU A 666 4.32 33.43 8.82
N LEU A 667 3.73 33.66 7.67
CA LEU A 667 2.68 32.83 7.07
C LEU A 667 3.19 32.27 5.75
N SER A 668 3.03 30.97 5.57
CA SER A 668 3.36 30.33 4.29
C SER A 668 2.26 29.36 3.91
N GLU A 669 1.76 29.51 2.69
CA GLU A 669 0.72 28.68 2.10
C GLU A 669 1.23 28.07 0.79
N ARG A 670 0.97 26.80 0.59
CA ARG A 670 1.34 26.07 -0.62
C ARG A 670 0.17 25.26 -1.11
N LEU A 671 -0.24 25.54 -2.35
CA LEU A 671 -1.27 24.81 -3.07
C LEU A 671 -0.62 24.07 -4.23
N ILE A 672 -0.83 22.76 -4.31
CA ILE A 672 -0.45 21.96 -5.48
C ILE A 672 -1.71 21.35 -6.05
N GLN A 673 -1.90 21.53 -7.36
CA GLN A 673 -2.98 20.92 -8.11
C GLN A 673 -2.40 20.16 -9.30
N ILE A 674 -2.87 18.92 -9.51
CA ILE A 674 -2.46 18.07 -10.63
C ILE A 674 -3.70 17.78 -11.47
N PHE A 675 -3.60 18.07 -12.76
CA PHE A 675 -4.61 17.79 -13.77
C PHE A 675 -4.07 16.71 -14.70
N GLU A 676 -4.79 15.64 -14.87
CA GLU A 676 -4.47 14.62 -15.85
C GLU A 676 -4.99 15.05 -17.23
N THR A 677 -4.13 15.07 -18.24
CA THR A 677 -4.44 15.64 -19.57
C THR A 677 -4.50 14.60 -20.69
N GLY A 678 -4.34 13.32 -20.35
CA GLY A 678 -4.35 12.24 -21.32
C GLY A 678 -3.50 11.04 -20.86
N PHE A 679 -3.15 10.16 -21.78
CA PHE A 679 -2.39 8.97 -21.46
C PHE A 679 -1.06 9.30 -20.78
N ARG A 680 -1.03 9.14 -19.44
CA ARG A 680 0.16 9.35 -18.58
C ARG A 680 0.78 10.74 -18.66
N SER A 681 -0.01 11.73 -19.11
CA SER A 681 0.39 13.11 -19.13
C SER A 681 -0.35 13.87 -18.06
N ASN A 682 0.31 14.79 -17.40
CA ASN A 682 -0.32 15.64 -16.40
C ASN A 682 0.23 17.08 -16.46
N ILE A 683 -0.59 18.02 -15.99
CA ILE A 683 -0.18 19.38 -15.68
C ILE A 683 -0.16 19.50 -14.17
N ARG A 684 0.99 19.78 -13.61
CA ARG A 684 1.14 20.11 -12.19
C ARG A 684 1.26 21.62 -12.05
N TRP A 685 0.31 22.19 -11.36
CA TRP A 685 0.34 23.59 -10.97
C TRP A 685 0.62 23.72 -9.49
N GLU A 686 1.55 24.58 -9.13
CA GLU A 686 1.93 24.88 -7.77
C GLU A 686 1.89 26.38 -7.54
N LEU A 687 1.24 26.79 -6.48
CA LEU A 687 1.18 28.17 -6.00
C LEU A 687 1.72 28.20 -4.57
N VAL A 688 2.70 29.07 -4.32
CA VAL A 688 3.22 29.30 -2.98
C VAL A 688 3.10 30.78 -2.64
N LEU A 689 2.49 31.05 -1.51
CA LEU A 689 2.37 32.40 -0.93
C LEU A 689 3.19 32.42 0.35
N GLY A 690 3.98 33.46 0.55
CA GLY A 690 4.69 33.68 1.79
C GLY A 690 4.59 35.15 2.19
N ASN A 691 4.30 35.36 3.45
CA ASN A 691 4.17 36.70 4.03
C ASN A 691 4.83 36.71 5.41
N THR A 692 5.70 37.69 5.63
CA THR A 692 6.32 37.97 6.92
C THR A 692 6.00 39.38 7.33
N LEU A 693 5.40 39.52 8.50
CA LEU A 693 5.08 40.81 9.12
C LEU A 693 6.03 41.03 10.31
N GLY A 694 6.67 42.17 10.36
CA GLY A 694 7.58 42.55 11.45
C GLY A 694 9.04 42.26 11.14
N ASP A 695 9.88 42.27 12.17
CA ASP A 695 11.34 42.16 12.04
C ASP A 695 11.77 40.69 12.14
N SER A 696 12.03 40.08 10.99
CA SER A 696 12.46 38.69 10.87
C SER A 696 13.96 38.58 10.59
N PRO A 697 14.64 37.54 11.10
CA PRO A 697 16.03 37.29 10.72
C PRO A 697 16.14 36.96 9.23
N SER A 698 17.25 37.34 8.61
CA SER A 698 17.48 37.15 7.15
C SER A 698 17.33 35.67 6.70
N GLN A 699 17.62 34.73 7.57
CA GLN A 699 17.49 33.30 7.31
C GLN A 699 16.01 32.83 7.22
N LYS A 700 15.09 33.62 7.77
CA LYS A 700 13.65 33.35 7.70
C LYS A 700 12.96 34.08 6.54
N LYS A 701 13.66 34.99 5.87
CA LYS A 701 13.11 35.67 4.68
C LYS A 701 12.91 34.66 3.53
N PHE A 702 11.89 34.90 2.76
CA PHE A 702 11.61 34.05 1.60
C PHE A 702 12.63 34.33 0.48
N SER A 703 13.11 33.27 -0.15
CA SER A 703 14.10 33.37 -1.22
C SER A 703 13.57 32.85 -2.56
N LEU A 704 13.76 33.66 -3.62
CA LEU A 704 13.45 33.27 -5.00
C LEU A 704 14.70 32.88 -5.77
N GLY A 705 14.95 31.60 -5.92
CA GLY A 705 16.06 31.01 -6.65
C GLY A 705 16.39 29.59 -6.15
N GLY A 706 17.03 28.82 -6.99
CA GLY A 706 17.40 27.44 -6.74
C GLY A 706 16.33 26.40 -7.13
N PRO A 707 16.67 25.12 -7.03
CA PRO A 707 15.86 24.03 -7.57
C PRO A 707 14.49 23.85 -6.90
N THR A 708 14.33 24.33 -5.68
CA THR A 708 13.08 24.23 -4.91
C THR A 708 12.18 25.47 -5.06
N SER A 709 12.65 26.54 -5.68
CA SER A 709 11.94 27.79 -5.92
C SER A 709 11.94 28.14 -7.42
N LEU A 710 12.71 29.13 -7.88
CA LEU A 710 12.86 29.47 -9.29
C LEU A 710 14.05 28.72 -9.89
N ARG A 711 13.78 27.71 -10.67
CA ARG A 711 14.79 26.76 -11.20
C ARG A 711 15.83 27.40 -12.11
N GLY A 712 15.48 28.47 -12.80
CA GLY A 712 16.38 29.20 -13.72
C GLY A 712 17.39 30.14 -13.03
N PHE A 713 17.33 30.29 -11.73
CA PHE A 713 18.18 31.18 -10.96
C PHE A 713 19.03 30.41 -9.96
N PRO A 714 20.29 30.80 -9.75
CA PRO A 714 21.16 30.13 -8.80
C PRO A 714 20.63 30.30 -7.38
N GLN A 715 20.90 29.36 -6.50
CA GLN A 715 20.55 29.45 -5.09
C GLN A 715 21.40 30.51 -4.35
N ALA A 716 22.64 30.69 -4.75
CA ALA A 716 23.50 31.78 -4.25
C ALA A 716 23.20 33.09 -5.00
N GLY A 717 22.93 34.16 -4.27
CA GLY A 717 22.49 35.46 -4.81
C GLY A 717 20.97 35.54 -5.07
N THR A 718 20.22 34.70 -4.40
CA THR A 718 18.74 34.73 -4.47
C THR A 718 18.18 36.02 -3.87
N LEU A 719 17.12 36.49 -4.45
CA LEU A 719 16.33 37.59 -3.89
C LEU A 719 15.68 37.11 -2.58
N GLN A 720 16.02 37.76 -1.48
CA GLN A 720 15.46 37.52 -0.16
C GLN A 720 14.56 38.70 0.25
N GLN A 721 13.30 38.43 0.45
CA GLN A 721 12.29 39.44 0.83
C GLN A 721 11.33 38.88 1.88
N ASP A 722 10.58 39.77 2.52
CA ASP A 722 9.61 39.40 3.53
C ASP A 722 8.35 38.77 2.95
N ASN A 723 8.07 39.07 1.68
CA ASN A 723 6.90 38.55 0.99
C ASN A 723 7.28 37.98 -0.37
N TYR A 724 6.58 36.91 -0.76
CA TYR A 724 6.74 36.36 -2.10
C TYR A 724 5.51 35.63 -2.59
N LEU A 725 5.41 35.58 -3.90
CA LEU A 725 4.45 34.76 -4.65
C LEU A 725 5.24 33.94 -5.67
N LEU A 726 5.09 32.65 -5.64
CA LEU A 726 5.70 31.73 -6.59
C LEU A 726 4.62 30.90 -7.26
N THR A 727 4.61 30.86 -8.58
CA THR A 727 3.80 29.93 -9.35
C THR A 727 4.70 29.07 -10.23
N ARG A 728 4.37 27.79 -10.35
CA ARG A 728 5.09 26.80 -11.15
C ARG A 728 4.09 25.98 -11.93
N VAL A 729 4.37 25.77 -13.20
CA VAL A 729 3.57 24.92 -14.07
C VAL A 729 4.50 23.95 -14.75
N ASP A 730 4.30 22.66 -14.49
CA ASP A 730 5.03 21.56 -15.12
C ASP A 730 4.04 20.76 -15.98
N TYR A 731 4.34 20.59 -17.26
CA TYR A 731 3.69 19.61 -18.12
C TYR A 731 4.57 18.38 -18.24
N GLU A 732 4.08 17.24 -17.78
CA GLU A 732 4.75 15.96 -17.76
C GLU A 732 4.11 15.03 -18.79
N PHE A 733 4.94 14.36 -19.58
CA PHE A 733 4.49 13.45 -20.63
C PHE A 733 5.42 12.25 -20.76
N PRO A 734 4.92 11.07 -21.18
CA PRO A 734 5.75 9.89 -21.32
C PRO A 734 6.67 10.03 -22.54
N LEU A 735 7.97 9.78 -22.35
CA LEU A 735 8.96 9.65 -23.42
C LEU A 735 9.16 8.19 -23.80
N ILE A 736 9.30 7.33 -22.80
CA ILE A 736 9.50 5.90 -22.95
C ILE A 736 8.69 5.18 -21.88
N THR A 737 7.92 4.21 -22.32
CA THR A 737 7.00 3.48 -21.45
C THR A 737 7.41 2.05 -21.17
N THR A 738 8.46 1.56 -21.84
CA THR A 738 8.97 0.19 -21.69
C THR A 738 10.18 0.13 -20.76
N PRO A 739 10.29 -0.87 -19.90
CA PRO A 739 11.47 -1.08 -19.06
C PRO A 739 12.68 -1.43 -19.93
N TRP A 740 13.82 -0.80 -19.65
CA TRP A 740 15.00 -0.96 -20.47
C TRP A 740 15.93 -2.10 -20.04
N TRP A 741 15.90 -2.49 -18.78
CA TRP A 741 16.81 -3.51 -18.25
C TRP A 741 16.08 -4.43 -17.25
N GLY A 742 16.20 -5.71 -17.45
CA GLY A 742 15.44 -6.75 -16.79
C GLY A 742 15.47 -6.78 -15.24
N ASN A 743 16.37 -6.06 -14.58
CA ASN A 743 16.48 -6.00 -13.11
C ASN A 743 16.05 -4.67 -12.52
N VAL A 744 15.84 -3.68 -13.36
CA VAL A 744 15.47 -2.34 -12.99
C VAL A 744 14.21 -2.02 -13.76
N SER A 745 13.05 -2.15 -13.11
CA SER A 745 11.84 -1.67 -13.73
C SER A 745 11.91 -0.15 -13.74
N SER A 746 11.77 0.44 -14.91
CA SER A 746 11.59 1.87 -14.98
C SER A 746 10.12 2.17 -14.83
N LEU A 747 9.76 3.04 -13.90
CA LEU A 747 8.42 3.62 -13.80
C LEU A 747 8.09 4.49 -15.04
N GLY A 748 8.99 4.47 -16.04
CA GLY A 748 8.95 5.21 -17.27
C GLY A 748 9.92 6.39 -17.26
N LEU A 749 10.41 6.72 -18.44
CA LEU A 749 11.11 7.98 -18.69
C LEU A 749 10.07 9.02 -19.08
N GLN A 750 9.95 10.06 -18.29
CA GLN A 750 9.02 11.17 -18.54
C GLN A 750 9.80 12.40 -18.99
N GLY A 751 9.26 13.07 -20.01
CA GLY A 751 9.67 14.42 -20.35
C GLY A 751 8.91 15.42 -19.51
N THR A 752 9.52 16.54 -19.19
CA THR A 752 8.87 17.68 -18.57
C THR A 752 9.21 18.96 -19.32
N VAL A 753 8.20 19.82 -19.52
CA VAL A 753 8.36 21.20 -19.93
C VAL A 753 7.76 22.03 -18.81
N PHE A 754 8.45 23.09 -18.41
CA PHE A 754 8.00 23.86 -17.28
C PHE A 754 8.19 25.36 -17.43
N PHE A 755 7.36 26.08 -16.70
CA PHE A 755 7.41 27.52 -16.52
C PHE A 755 7.29 27.84 -15.02
N ASP A 756 8.21 28.66 -14.52
CA ASP A 756 8.15 29.18 -13.16
C ASP A 756 8.14 30.72 -13.22
N GLN A 757 7.35 31.31 -12.36
CA GLN A 757 7.32 32.75 -12.13
C GLN A 757 7.29 33.03 -10.63
N GLY A 758 8.15 33.93 -10.19
CA GLY A 758 8.20 34.37 -8.79
C GLY A 758 8.24 35.91 -8.71
N ARG A 759 7.51 36.43 -7.75
CA ARG A 759 7.55 37.83 -7.34
C ARG A 759 7.89 37.95 -5.88
N ALA A 760 8.73 38.89 -5.52
CA ALA A 760 9.09 39.16 -4.14
C ALA A 760 9.11 40.68 -3.87
N TRP A 761 8.68 41.05 -2.67
CA TRP A 761 8.57 42.44 -2.25
C TRP A 761 8.82 42.58 -0.73
N GLY A 762 9.14 43.83 -0.29
CA GLY A 762 9.35 44.16 1.12
C GLY A 762 8.05 44.29 1.91
N ASP A 763 8.08 45.14 2.96
CA ASP A 763 6.98 45.26 3.94
C ASP A 763 5.66 45.79 3.37
N GLU A 764 5.72 46.68 2.37
CA GLU A 764 4.53 47.19 1.73
C GLU A 764 4.16 46.39 0.48
N LEU A 765 2.87 46.11 0.31
CA LEU A 765 2.35 45.40 -0.87
C LEU A 765 2.34 46.36 -2.09
N ASP A 766 3.53 46.64 -2.62
CA ASP A 766 3.68 47.34 -3.89
C ASP A 766 4.06 46.34 -4.99
N LEU A 767 3.04 45.91 -5.72
CA LEU A 767 3.21 44.96 -6.84
C LEU A 767 3.92 45.60 -8.05
N ASP A 768 4.00 46.94 -8.13
CA ASP A 768 4.70 47.64 -9.21
C ASP A 768 6.20 47.71 -8.96
N GLU A 769 6.64 47.72 -7.69
CA GLU A 769 8.05 47.64 -7.29
C GLU A 769 8.53 46.21 -7.03
N ALA A 770 7.62 45.23 -7.07
CA ALA A 770 7.97 43.81 -6.85
C ALA A 770 8.90 43.30 -7.95
N GLU A 771 10.03 42.71 -7.56
CA GLU A 771 10.94 42.10 -8.50
C GLU A 771 10.31 40.83 -9.09
N ASP A 772 10.05 40.81 -10.40
CA ASP A 772 9.45 39.69 -11.14
C ASP A 772 10.55 38.89 -11.85
N ARG A 773 10.65 37.62 -11.53
CA ARG A 773 11.60 36.68 -12.15
C ARG A 773 10.85 35.51 -12.78
N ARG A 774 11.27 35.14 -13.98
CA ARG A 774 10.64 34.07 -14.75
C ARG A 774 11.69 33.15 -15.33
N ASN A 775 11.36 31.87 -15.45
CA ASN A 775 12.16 30.92 -16.20
C ASN A 775 11.29 29.92 -16.94
N VAL A 776 11.86 29.39 -18.01
CA VAL A 776 11.34 28.23 -18.74
C VAL A 776 12.37 27.13 -18.71
N GLY A 777 11.94 25.89 -18.86
CA GLY A 777 12.89 24.80 -18.92
C GLY A 777 12.29 23.51 -19.44
N VAL A 778 13.21 22.59 -19.64
CA VAL A 778 12.90 21.22 -20.04
C VAL A 778 13.65 20.25 -19.16
N GLY A 779 13.12 19.04 -19.03
CA GLY A 779 13.79 18.03 -18.22
C GLY A 779 13.31 16.63 -18.53
N ILE A 780 14.00 15.71 -17.90
CA ILE A 780 13.64 14.31 -17.87
C ILE A 780 13.52 13.88 -16.41
N ARG A 781 12.48 13.11 -16.15
CA ARG A 781 12.27 12.41 -14.88
C ARG A 781 12.30 10.92 -15.15
N TRP A 782 13.10 10.24 -14.40
CA TRP A 782 13.24 8.80 -14.50
C TRP A 782 13.02 8.17 -13.13
N GLY A 783 11.93 7.47 -12.98
CA GLY A 783 11.69 6.64 -11.81
C GLY A 783 12.36 5.28 -12.04
N VAL A 784 13.39 5.00 -11.27
CA VAL A 784 14.03 3.69 -11.23
C VAL A 784 13.48 2.94 -10.05
N ASP A 785 12.81 1.83 -10.31
CA ASP A 785 12.36 0.88 -9.28
C ASP A 785 13.30 -0.32 -9.30
N ALA A 786 14.23 -0.35 -8.37
CA ALA A 786 15.12 -1.47 -8.20
C ALA A 786 14.41 -2.57 -7.40
N ALA A 787 13.87 -3.55 -8.11
CA ALA A 787 13.26 -4.75 -7.54
C ALA A 787 12.01 -4.48 -6.69
N SER A 788 11.33 -3.35 -6.87
CA SER A 788 10.26 -2.82 -5.99
C SER A 788 10.67 -2.69 -4.51
N LEU A 789 11.96 -2.59 -4.27
CA LEU A 789 12.54 -2.47 -2.94
C LEU A 789 13.12 -1.08 -2.71
N VAL A 790 13.59 -0.46 -3.78
CA VAL A 790 14.18 0.87 -3.74
C VAL A 790 13.66 1.66 -4.94
N GLN A 791 12.97 2.75 -4.67
CA GLN A 791 12.59 3.70 -5.70
C GLN A 791 13.57 4.86 -5.72
N ILE A 792 14.17 5.10 -6.87
CA ILE A 792 15.11 6.20 -7.09
C ILE A 792 14.50 7.15 -8.12
N PRO A 793 13.81 8.18 -7.70
CA PRO A 793 13.39 9.23 -8.61
C PRO A 793 14.63 10.05 -9.01
N LEU A 794 15.04 9.92 -10.25
CA LEU A 794 16.08 10.74 -10.86
C LEU A 794 15.43 11.86 -11.65
N LYS A 795 15.94 13.07 -11.49
CA LYS A 795 15.46 14.26 -12.18
C LYS A 795 16.64 15.04 -12.72
N LEU A 796 16.63 15.30 -14.02
CA LEU A 796 17.58 16.16 -14.69
C LEU A 796 16.81 17.24 -15.43
N GLU A 797 17.03 18.51 -15.08
CA GLU A 797 16.36 19.65 -15.68
C GLU A 797 17.36 20.71 -16.10
N ILE A 798 17.04 21.43 -17.17
CA ILE A 798 17.72 22.62 -17.63
C ILE A 798 16.73 23.75 -17.64
N ALA A 799 16.99 24.78 -16.84
CA ALA A 799 16.15 25.95 -16.70
C ALA A 799 16.86 27.20 -17.22
N TYR A 800 16.15 28.02 -17.99
CA TYR A 800 16.67 29.24 -18.58
C TYR A 800 15.86 30.44 -18.09
N PRO A 801 16.55 31.49 -17.52
CA PRO A 801 15.89 32.75 -17.13
C PRO A 801 15.31 33.45 -18.34
N VAL A 802 14.10 34.04 -18.20
CA VAL A 802 13.39 34.77 -19.26
C VAL A 802 13.13 36.19 -18.80
N GLY A 803 13.33 37.17 -19.70
CA GLY A 803 13.14 38.58 -19.43
C GLY A 803 14.45 39.34 -19.10
N ASP A 804 14.32 40.56 -18.57
CA ASP A 804 15.45 41.37 -18.15
C ASP A 804 15.98 40.90 -16.80
N SER A 805 16.89 39.91 -16.83
CA SER A 805 17.55 39.40 -15.62
C SER A 805 19.06 39.55 -15.76
N GLU A 806 19.74 39.75 -14.65
CA GLU A 806 21.23 39.73 -14.57
C GLU A 806 21.78 38.34 -14.92
N TYR A 807 20.95 37.30 -14.80
CA TYR A 807 21.33 35.91 -15.03
C TYR A 807 20.90 35.51 -16.44
N LYS A 808 21.90 35.24 -17.31
CA LYS A 808 21.68 34.84 -18.71
C LYS A 808 22.14 33.41 -19.02
N SER A 809 22.62 32.69 -18.01
CA SER A 809 23.16 31.34 -18.19
C SER A 809 22.13 30.27 -17.74
N PRO A 810 21.99 29.18 -18.47
CA PRO A 810 21.13 28.08 -18.04
C PRO A 810 21.60 27.46 -16.72
N GLN A 811 20.65 27.04 -15.90
CA GLN A 811 20.91 26.30 -14.67
C GLN A 811 20.64 24.81 -14.93
N PHE A 812 21.57 23.97 -14.50
CA PHE A 812 21.45 22.52 -14.55
C PHE A 812 21.08 22.01 -13.18
N ILE A 813 19.99 21.26 -13.11
CA ILE A 813 19.46 20.72 -11.87
C ILE A 813 19.49 19.20 -11.94
N PHE A 814 20.24 18.60 -11.05
CA PHE A 814 20.22 17.16 -10.83
C PHE A 814 19.68 16.88 -9.44
N PHE A 815 18.71 16.00 -9.37
CA PHE A 815 18.12 15.58 -8.10
C PHE A 815 17.91 14.06 -8.14
N GLY A 816 18.34 13.39 -7.08
CA GLY A 816 18.08 11.98 -6.87
C GLY A 816 17.93 11.72 -5.38
N VAL A 817 16.89 11.02 -4.99
CA VAL A 817 16.68 10.58 -3.60
C VAL A 817 16.50 9.07 -3.60
N LEU A 818 17.25 8.40 -2.74
CA LEU A 818 17.02 6.99 -2.43
C LEU A 818 15.86 6.92 -1.42
N THR A 819 14.71 6.46 -1.87
CA THR A 819 13.60 6.16 -0.97
C THR A 819 13.47 4.65 -0.88
N GLY A 820 13.70 4.08 0.31
CA GLY A 820 13.32 2.71 0.60
C GLY A 820 11.79 2.63 0.75
N SER A 821 11.17 1.66 0.10
CA SER A 821 9.73 1.39 0.22
C SER A 821 9.42 0.73 1.55
#